data_43093cc19f20d78e5e338ba42de2fef3
#
_entry.id   43093cc19f20d78e5e338ba42de2fef3
#
_cell.length_a   1.000
_cell.length_b   1.000
_cell.length_c   1.000
_cell.angle_alpha   90.00
_cell.angle_beta   90.00
_cell.angle_gamma   90.00
#
_symmetry.space_group_name_H-M   'P 1'
#
loop_
_entity.id
_entity.type
_entity.pdbx_description
1 polymer ?
#
loop_
_entity_poly.entity_id
_entity_poly.type
_entity_poly.pdbx_seq_one_letter_code
_entity_poly.pdbx_strand_id
1 'polypeptide(L)'
;MKLRLAAVGYLNARPLWEPLLEAPFAEHIDLTTALPSEVARRVAEEEADLGLVPVAALASLGGAALVPGIGIAARGAVESVLLVSQSPLAQVQQLALDASSRTSAVLARLVFRHQARRSPPAHVMPPAKALSAARSDERVASLIIGDPALAVRGEFAHVVDLAAAWRDWTGLPFVFAAWGGRAGTNLKGRMHLLGEAMRLGLARRSTIAAAHSAATGLSREALTTYLTDRIAYELGEDDHRGLARFFREAHAAKLLPATEVTLFAEGGESVTVPATLALTEASAGGETNAAAGRREPSLDTLLARGAEGDRLSAHDGERILAEASLFDLGLAADAARKRKHPDGVVTYIVDRNVNYTNVCTTSCRFCAFYRPVGHAEGYVLSREQLATKLLEVKAAGGVQILLQGGLNPDLRIGWYEDLFRWIKSEFSLGLHALSPEEILHLARLEDLSVRDVLVRLHQAGLDSVPGGGAEILVDRVRRKIAKAKCTSEEWLDVMRDAHHLGLRSSATMMYGTVDTARERVLHLAKIRDLQDETGGFTAFFCWDFQHEEGVRIAAGDTGTLLYLRTQALSRLMLDNVDHVGASWVTQGPEIGQMALRFGADDFGSVMFEENVVSSAGTTFCINADEIERRIRAAGFRAVRRNVRYDWLGEPA
;
A
#
# COMPACT_ATOMS: atom_id res chain seq x y z
N MET A 1 11.90 17.59 -29.14
CA MET A 1 12.72 18.36 -28.19
C MET A 1 12.93 17.47 -26.98
N LYS A 2 14.15 17.27 -26.51
CA LYS A 2 14.47 16.47 -25.33
C LYS A 2 14.01 17.19 -24.06
N LEU A 3 13.71 16.44 -22.98
CA LEU A 3 13.48 16.99 -21.65
C LEU A 3 14.85 17.32 -21.02
N ARG A 4 15.05 18.58 -20.63
CA ARG A 4 16.30 19.05 -20.04
C ARG A 4 16.31 18.77 -18.54
N LEU A 5 17.23 17.95 -18.07
CA LEU A 5 17.36 17.55 -16.67
C LEU A 5 18.68 18.05 -16.08
N ALA A 6 18.62 18.43 -14.81
CA ALA A 6 19.81 18.71 -14.02
C ALA A 6 19.84 17.79 -12.78
N ALA A 7 20.95 17.10 -12.55
CA ALA A 7 21.10 16.17 -11.42
C ALA A 7 22.33 16.48 -10.56
N VAL A 8 22.27 16.03 -9.31
CA VAL A 8 23.39 16.15 -8.37
C VAL A 8 24.40 15.03 -8.63
N GLY A 9 25.70 15.38 -8.64
CA GLY A 9 26.77 14.44 -8.97
C GLY A 9 27.20 13.47 -7.86
N TYR A 10 26.61 13.54 -6.65
CA TYR A 10 26.97 12.64 -5.54
C TYR A 10 26.55 11.19 -5.77
N LEU A 11 27.25 10.27 -5.10
CA LEU A 11 27.01 8.84 -5.19
C LEU A 11 25.55 8.45 -4.96
N ASN A 12 24.93 9.01 -3.92
CA ASN A 12 23.53 8.72 -3.57
C ASN A 12 22.49 9.14 -4.62
N ALA A 13 22.84 10.04 -5.54
CA ALA A 13 21.95 10.49 -6.59
C ALA A 13 22.05 9.65 -7.88
N ARG A 14 23.16 8.94 -8.07
CA ARG A 14 23.45 8.21 -9.32
C ARG A 14 22.42 7.17 -9.72
N PRO A 15 21.84 6.39 -8.81
CA PRO A 15 20.77 5.45 -9.17
C PRO A 15 19.55 6.13 -9.83
N LEU A 16 19.34 7.42 -9.60
CA LEU A 16 18.20 8.17 -10.17
C LEU A 16 18.48 8.75 -11.56
N TRP A 17 19.74 8.92 -11.95
CA TRP A 17 20.07 9.63 -13.19
C TRP A 17 21.08 8.94 -14.10
N GLU A 18 21.95 8.07 -13.60
CA GLU A 18 22.99 7.44 -14.43
C GLU A 18 22.39 6.61 -15.58
N PRO A 19 21.31 5.84 -15.40
CA PRO A 19 20.67 5.13 -16.49
C PRO A 19 20.07 6.06 -17.57
N LEU A 20 19.76 7.31 -17.24
CA LEU A 20 19.21 8.27 -18.20
C LEU A 20 20.21 8.68 -19.30
N LEU A 21 21.50 8.39 -19.11
CA LEU A 21 22.55 8.62 -20.10
C LEU A 21 22.62 7.53 -21.19
N GLU A 22 21.89 6.43 -21.02
CA GLU A 22 21.88 5.28 -21.92
C GLU A 22 20.62 5.24 -22.80
N ALA A 23 20.68 4.51 -23.93
CA ALA A 23 19.49 4.22 -24.71
C ALA A 23 18.53 3.30 -23.91
N PRO A 24 17.19 3.47 -24.03
CA PRO A 24 16.52 4.43 -24.92
C PRO A 24 16.33 5.84 -24.30
N PHE A 25 16.69 6.06 -23.04
CA PHE A 25 16.41 7.31 -22.31
C PHE A 25 17.13 8.51 -22.93
N ALA A 26 18.39 8.35 -23.34
CA ALA A 26 19.21 9.41 -23.92
C ALA A 26 18.63 10.00 -25.22
N GLU A 27 17.69 9.32 -25.87
CA GLU A 27 16.98 9.84 -27.03
C GLU A 27 15.94 10.92 -26.66
N HIS A 28 15.41 10.85 -25.43
CA HIS A 28 14.32 11.69 -24.94
C HIS A 28 14.77 12.73 -23.91
N ILE A 29 15.95 12.55 -23.33
CA ILE A 29 16.47 13.31 -22.19
C ILE A 29 17.81 13.94 -22.56
N ASP A 30 18.00 15.18 -22.09
CA ASP A 30 19.27 15.91 -22.08
C ASP A 30 19.63 16.17 -20.61
N LEU A 31 20.61 15.42 -20.08
CA LEU A 31 20.98 15.44 -18.68
C LEU A 31 22.33 16.13 -18.46
N THR A 32 22.34 17.04 -17.49
CA THR A 32 23.57 17.67 -16.99
C THR A 32 23.72 17.39 -15.48
N THR A 33 24.96 17.28 -15.00
CA THR A 33 25.25 17.14 -13.56
C THR A 33 25.93 18.39 -13.01
N ALA A 34 25.56 18.76 -11.78
CA ALA A 34 26.10 19.94 -11.10
C ALA A 34 26.04 19.79 -9.57
N LEU A 35 26.56 20.80 -8.85
CA LEU A 35 26.35 20.90 -7.39
C LEU A 35 24.87 21.16 -7.06
N PRO A 36 24.38 20.74 -5.88
CA PRO A 36 22.96 20.88 -5.49
C PRO A 36 22.41 22.31 -5.63
N SER A 37 23.19 23.33 -5.26
CA SER A 37 22.80 24.73 -5.39
C SER A 37 22.67 25.17 -6.84
N GLU A 38 23.53 24.67 -7.71
CA GLU A 38 23.53 24.98 -9.15
C GLU A 38 22.36 24.27 -9.87
N VAL A 39 22.03 23.03 -9.48
CA VAL A 39 20.83 22.33 -9.98
C VAL A 39 19.59 23.17 -9.69
N ALA A 40 19.44 23.67 -8.46
CA ALA A 40 18.30 24.51 -8.09
C ALA A 40 18.26 25.83 -8.88
N ARG A 41 19.41 26.47 -9.14
CA ARG A 41 19.50 27.68 -9.97
C ARG A 41 19.03 27.41 -11.41
N ARG A 42 19.51 26.34 -12.04
CA ARG A 42 19.14 25.98 -13.42
C ARG A 42 17.64 25.76 -13.58
N VAL A 43 16.99 25.17 -12.61
CA VAL A 43 15.52 25.03 -12.61
C VAL A 43 14.84 26.39 -12.44
N ALA A 44 15.36 27.23 -11.53
CA ALA A 44 14.81 28.56 -11.29
C ALA A 44 14.91 29.48 -12.52
N GLU A 45 16.01 29.39 -13.29
CA GLU A 45 16.29 30.19 -14.47
C GLU A 45 15.82 29.51 -15.79
N GLU A 46 15.06 28.42 -15.69
CA GLU A 46 14.52 27.66 -16.84
C GLU A 46 15.58 27.10 -17.80
N GLU A 47 16.82 26.96 -17.34
CA GLU A 47 17.88 26.24 -18.06
C GLU A 47 17.64 24.72 -18.04
N ALA A 48 16.94 24.20 -17.01
CA ALA A 48 16.47 22.83 -16.92
C ALA A 48 14.96 22.78 -16.67
N ASP A 49 14.28 21.82 -17.26
CA ASP A 49 12.84 21.60 -17.09
C ASP A 49 12.54 20.95 -15.73
N LEU A 50 13.40 20.00 -15.31
CA LEU A 50 13.40 19.40 -13.99
C LEU A 50 14.82 19.32 -13.43
N GLY A 51 14.92 19.37 -12.11
CA GLY A 51 16.16 19.11 -11.38
C GLY A 51 15.96 18.10 -10.26
N LEU A 52 16.99 17.32 -9.95
CA LEU A 52 17.07 16.59 -8.68
C LEU A 52 17.48 17.62 -7.60
N VAL A 53 16.49 18.40 -7.14
CA VAL A 53 16.72 19.58 -6.32
C VAL A 53 16.73 19.26 -4.83
N PRO A 54 17.59 19.88 -4.01
CA PRO A 54 17.44 19.89 -2.56
C PRO A 54 16.08 20.47 -2.18
N VAL A 55 15.29 19.77 -1.36
CA VAL A 55 13.88 20.14 -1.13
C VAL A 55 13.71 21.54 -0.53
N ALA A 56 14.65 22.05 0.28
CA ALA A 56 14.59 23.42 0.76
C ALA A 56 14.68 24.49 -0.34
N ALA A 57 15.23 24.15 -1.51
CA ALA A 57 15.27 25.06 -2.64
C ALA A 57 13.91 25.28 -3.30
N LEU A 58 12.98 24.32 -3.15
CA LEU A 58 11.60 24.45 -3.64
C LEU A 58 10.89 25.69 -3.08
N ALA A 59 11.19 26.04 -1.83
CA ALA A 59 10.64 27.23 -1.19
C ALA A 59 11.00 28.55 -1.91
N SER A 60 12.03 28.52 -2.76
CA SER A 60 12.49 29.68 -3.54
C SER A 60 12.02 29.68 -5.00
N LEU A 61 11.37 28.60 -5.45
CA LEU A 61 10.99 28.42 -6.86
C LEU A 61 9.61 29.01 -7.23
N GLY A 62 8.88 29.57 -6.26
CA GLY A 62 7.59 30.25 -6.52
C GLY A 62 6.60 29.38 -7.28
N GLY A 63 6.00 28.37 -6.61
CA GLY A 63 5.07 27.43 -7.25
C GLY A 63 5.80 26.21 -7.85
N ALA A 64 6.63 25.57 -7.04
CA ALA A 64 7.33 24.34 -7.44
C ALA A 64 6.46 23.11 -7.28
N ALA A 65 6.65 22.12 -8.18
CA ALA A 65 6.05 20.79 -8.08
C ALA A 65 7.12 19.71 -8.15
N LEU A 66 6.87 18.60 -7.45
CA LEU A 66 7.73 17.41 -7.41
C LEU A 66 7.17 16.30 -8.29
N VAL A 67 8.05 15.53 -8.90
CA VAL A 67 7.68 14.26 -9.53
C VAL A 67 7.32 13.28 -8.41
N PRO A 68 6.10 12.73 -8.40
CA PRO A 68 5.67 11.85 -7.34
C PRO A 68 6.49 10.56 -7.29
N GLY A 69 6.77 10.08 -6.09
CA GLY A 69 7.37 8.77 -5.86
C GLY A 69 8.88 8.66 -6.09
N ILE A 70 9.60 9.71 -6.50
CA ILE A 70 11.02 9.61 -6.83
C ILE A 70 11.85 10.70 -6.14
N GLY A 71 12.82 10.27 -5.32
CA GLY A 71 13.70 11.21 -4.63
C GLY A 71 14.82 10.54 -3.83
N ILE A 72 15.41 11.28 -2.94
CA ILE A 72 16.46 10.83 -2.01
C ILE A 72 15.96 11.11 -0.60
N ALA A 73 15.61 10.06 0.13
CA ALA A 73 15.14 10.14 1.51
C ALA A 73 15.93 9.19 2.40
N ALA A 74 15.80 9.35 3.71
CA ALA A 74 16.29 8.39 4.70
C ALA A 74 15.19 8.12 5.73
N ARG A 75 15.03 6.84 6.05
CA ARG A 75 14.05 6.34 7.03
C ARG A 75 14.70 5.99 8.38
N GLY A 76 15.94 6.39 8.57
CA GLY A 76 16.79 6.19 9.74
C GLY A 76 18.08 6.95 9.55
N ALA A 77 19.21 6.44 10.07
CA ALA A 77 20.52 7.04 9.85
C ALA A 77 20.89 7.03 8.36
N VAL A 78 21.30 8.20 7.83
CA VAL A 78 21.71 8.37 6.44
C VAL A 78 23.22 8.21 6.23
N GLU A 79 24.01 8.39 7.28
CA GLU A 79 25.47 8.31 7.34
C GLU A 79 26.24 9.34 6.49
N SER A 80 25.56 9.99 5.54
CA SER A 80 26.14 10.98 4.62
C SER A 80 25.68 12.42 4.86
N VAL A 81 24.97 12.69 5.96
CA VAL A 81 24.56 14.05 6.36
C VAL A 81 24.71 14.17 7.87
N LEU A 82 25.88 14.64 8.26
CA LEU A 82 26.35 14.62 9.66
C LEU A 82 26.59 16.03 10.18
N LEU A 83 26.22 16.25 11.44
CA LEU A 83 26.72 17.38 12.24
C LEU A 83 27.79 16.85 13.18
N VAL A 84 29.04 17.28 12.99
CA VAL A 84 30.21 16.77 13.68
C VAL A 84 30.86 17.85 14.56
N SER A 85 31.39 17.46 15.72
CA SER A 85 32.13 18.37 16.63
C SER A 85 33.07 17.60 17.54
N GLN A 86 34.06 18.30 18.12
CA GLN A 86 34.93 17.73 19.14
C GLN A 86 34.31 17.81 20.54
N SER A 87 33.30 18.66 20.73
CA SER A 87 32.59 18.85 22.01
C SER A 87 31.09 18.47 21.87
N PRO A 88 30.43 18.13 23.00
CA PRO A 88 28.97 17.92 23.01
C PRO A 88 28.22 19.14 22.47
N LEU A 89 27.08 18.95 21.79
CA LEU A 89 26.28 20.03 21.18
C LEU A 89 25.91 21.14 22.20
N ALA A 90 25.79 20.80 23.48
CA ALA A 90 25.51 21.75 24.53
C ALA A 90 26.64 22.81 24.69
N GLN A 91 27.87 22.50 24.33
CA GLN A 91 29.03 23.35 24.44
C GLN A 91 29.38 24.09 23.14
N VAL A 92 28.82 23.65 22.01
CA VAL A 92 29.06 24.25 20.70
C VAL A 92 28.54 25.69 20.67
N GLN A 93 29.34 26.64 20.23
CA GLN A 93 29.02 28.08 20.18
C GLN A 93 28.73 28.58 18.77
N GLN A 94 29.14 27.85 17.72
CA GLN A 94 28.97 28.23 16.33
C GLN A 94 28.68 27.02 15.46
N LEU A 95 27.90 27.23 14.38
CA LEU A 95 27.67 26.24 13.34
C LEU A 95 28.39 26.65 12.05
N ALA A 96 29.22 25.76 11.53
CA ALA A 96 29.80 25.87 10.20
C ALA A 96 28.96 25.02 9.23
N LEU A 97 28.23 25.66 8.34
CA LEU A 97 27.26 25.01 7.44
C LEU A 97 27.84 24.88 6.03
N ASP A 98 27.76 23.71 5.46
CA ASP A 98 28.17 23.41 4.08
C ASP A 98 27.30 24.19 3.09
N ALA A 99 27.95 25.02 2.24
CA ALA A 99 27.29 25.86 1.26
C ALA A 99 26.64 25.08 0.12
N SER A 100 27.00 23.81 -0.07
CA SER A 100 26.51 23.00 -1.20
C SER A 100 25.08 22.49 -1.00
N SER A 101 24.55 22.40 0.25
CA SER A 101 23.21 21.90 0.51
C SER A 101 22.37 22.80 1.40
N ARG A 102 21.40 23.48 0.81
CA ARG A 102 20.41 24.29 1.55
C ARG A 102 19.54 23.45 2.49
N THR A 103 19.09 22.26 2.04
CA THR A 103 18.24 21.36 2.83
C THR A 103 18.95 20.92 4.11
N SER A 104 20.17 20.40 3.98
CA SER A 104 20.94 19.91 5.12
C SER A 104 21.32 21.04 6.08
N ALA A 105 21.60 22.24 5.57
CA ALA A 105 21.87 23.42 6.39
C ALA A 105 20.66 23.86 7.25
N VAL A 106 19.46 23.81 6.67
CA VAL A 106 18.21 24.08 7.41
C VAL A 106 17.96 22.98 8.44
N LEU A 107 18.10 21.70 8.04
CA LEU A 107 17.92 20.56 8.93
C LEU A 107 18.90 20.59 10.12
N ALA A 108 20.18 20.89 9.88
CA ALA A 108 21.19 21.01 10.93
C ALA A 108 20.79 22.06 12.00
N ARG A 109 20.27 23.20 11.55
CA ARG A 109 19.80 24.27 12.47
C ARG A 109 18.56 23.84 13.27
N LEU A 110 17.62 23.13 12.63
CA LEU A 110 16.42 22.61 13.29
C LEU A 110 16.77 21.55 14.34
N VAL A 111 17.57 20.55 13.96
CA VAL A 111 18.01 19.46 14.85
C VAL A 111 18.83 20.03 16.01
N PHE A 112 19.79 20.93 15.74
CA PHE A 112 20.57 21.57 16.78
C PHE A 112 19.67 22.33 17.77
N ARG A 113 18.74 23.15 17.27
CA ARG A 113 17.75 23.86 18.10
C ARG A 113 16.90 22.92 18.93
N HIS A 114 16.49 21.81 18.37
CA HIS A 114 15.69 20.82 19.09
C HIS A 114 16.49 20.17 20.23
N GLN A 115 17.70 19.70 19.94
CA GLN A 115 18.54 18.97 20.93
C GLN A 115 19.21 19.87 21.97
N ALA A 116 19.79 20.99 21.54
CA ALA A 116 20.52 21.89 22.42
C ALA A 116 19.67 23.03 23.01
N ARG A 117 18.37 23.14 22.63
CA ARG A 117 17.42 24.16 23.06
C ARG A 117 17.90 25.61 22.85
N ARG A 118 18.80 25.85 21.90
CA ARG A 118 19.36 27.14 21.54
C ARG A 118 19.71 27.21 20.05
N SER A 119 19.99 28.43 19.54
CA SER A 119 20.33 28.68 18.14
C SER A 119 21.60 29.51 18.08
N PRO A 120 22.77 28.89 17.98
CA PRO A 120 24.03 29.60 17.86
C PRO A 120 24.14 30.27 16.48
N PRO A 121 25.06 31.28 16.34
CA PRO A 121 25.40 31.80 15.03
C PRO A 121 25.80 30.69 14.06
N ALA A 122 25.33 30.83 12.83
CA ALA A 122 25.58 29.85 11.79
C ALA A 122 26.20 30.53 10.56
N HIS A 123 27.35 30.02 10.14
CA HIS A 123 28.12 30.55 9.02
C HIS A 123 28.15 29.56 7.88
N VAL A 124 27.66 29.97 6.71
CA VAL A 124 27.71 29.16 5.48
C VAL A 124 29.08 29.32 4.84
N MET A 125 29.73 28.20 4.54
CA MET A 125 31.10 28.21 4.01
C MET A 125 31.35 27.01 3.09
N PRO A 126 32.42 27.02 2.26
CA PRO A 126 32.80 25.87 1.44
C PRO A 126 33.01 24.59 2.28
N PRO A 127 32.69 23.40 1.77
CA PRO A 127 32.77 22.13 2.51
C PRO A 127 34.10 21.87 3.20
N ALA A 128 35.23 22.12 2.51
CA ALA A 128 36.57 21.94 3.08
C ALA A 128 36.86 22.88 4.26
N LYS A 129 36.31 24.08 4.22
CA LYS A 129 36.44 25.05 5.35
C LYS A 129 35.57 24.66 6.52
N ALA A 130 34.36 24.15 6.27
CA ALA A 130 33.48 23.65 7.33
C ALA A 130 34.15 22.47 8.07
N LEU A 131 34.68 21.49 7.32
CA LEU A 131 35.40 20.37 7.93
C LEU A 131 36.63 20.82 8.73
N SER A 132 37.43 21.76 8.19
CA SER A 132 38.60 22.31 8.88
C SER A 132 38.21 23.03 10.17
N ALA A 133 37.06 23.74 10.18
CA ALA A 133 36.60 24.45 11.37
C ALA A 133 36.29 23.52 12.54
N ALA A 134 35.59 22.38 12.28
CA ALA A 134 35.33 21.40 13.32
C ALA A 134 36.58 20.66 13.84
N ARG A 135 37.61 20.56 13.01
CA ARG A 135 38.91 19.96 13.42
C ARG A 135 39.74 20.90 14.28
N SER A 136 39.63 22.19 14.06
CA SER A 136 40.50 23.20 14.67
C SER A 136 39.90 23.92 15.89
N ASP A 137 38.57 23.96 16.06
CA ASP A 137 37.89 24.63 17.17
C ASP A 137 36.78 23.73 17.76
N GLU A 138 36.99 23.34 19.03
CA GLU A 138 36.06 22.51 19.78
C GLU A 138 34.69 23.17 20.04
N ARG A 139 34.58 24.47 19.87
CA ARG A 139 33.34 25.24 20.01
C ARG A 139 32.51 25.29 18.73
N VAL A 140 33.01 24.70 17.65
CA VAL A 140 32.36 24.66 16.34
C VAL A 140 31.80 23.27 16.06
N ALA A 141 30.52 23.20 15.68
CA ALA A 141 29.97 22.03 15.02
C ALA A 141 29.81 22.30 13.53
N SER A 142 30.21 21.33 12.71
CA SER A 142 30.23 21.47 11.26
C SER A 142 29.28 20.50 10.60
N LEU A 143 28.50 20.98 9.63
CA LEU A 143 27.71 20.17 8.73
C LEU A 143 28.60 19.63 7.62
N ILE A 144 28.67 18.31 7.50
CA ILE A 144 29.37 17.60 6.44
C ILE A 144 28.37 16.74 5.67
N ILE A 145 28.40 16.80 4.34
CA ILE A 145 27.44 16.09 3.48
C ILE A 145 28.10 15.29 2.36
N GLY A 146 27.36 14.30 1.86
CA GLY A 146 27.77 13.47 0.72
C GLY A 146 28.94 12.57 1.02
N ASP A 147 29.73 12.27 -0.02
CA ASP A 147 30.85 11.35 0.05
C ASP A 147 31.90 11.71 1.13
N PRO A 148 32.23 13.00 1.39
CA PRO A 148 33.09 13.38 2.51
C PRO A 148 32.57 12.97 3.89
N ALA A 149 31.26 12.95 4.12
CA ALA A 149 30.70 12.56 5.42
C ALA A 149 30.92 11.07 5.71
N LEU A 150 30.87 10.21 4.68
CA LEU A 150 31.12 8.79 4.82
C LEU A 150 32.57 8.50 5.26
N ALA A 151 33.52 9.34 4.86
CA ALA A 151 34.95 9.17 5.16
C ALA A 151 35.32 9.65 6.58
N VAL A 152 34.66 10.69 7.11
CA VAL A 152 35.12 11.39 8.35
C VAL A 152 34.41 10.94 9.61
N ARG A 153 33.48 10.01 9.56
CA ARG A 153 32.64 9.59 10.70
C ARG A 153 33.42 9.19 11.95
N GLY A 154 34.57 8.56 11.80
CA GLY A 154 35.43 8.14 12.91
C GLY A 154 36.39 9.19 13.45
N GLU A 155 36.42 10.41 12.88
CA GLU A 155 37.38 11.45 13.24
C GLU A 155 36.92 12.35 14.39
N PHE A 156 35.64 12.37 14.72
CA PHE A 156 35.02 13.28 15.67
C PHE A 156 34.46 12.57 16.89
N ALA A 157 34.65 13.19 18.07
CA ALA A 157 34.13 12.67 19.34
C ALA A 157 32.58 12.68 19.40
N HIS A 158 31.96 13.67 18.73
CA HIS A 158 30.52 13.83 18.69
C HIS A 158 30.04 13.92 17.24
N VAL A 159 29.19 12.96 16.86
CA VAL A 159 28.60 12.86 15.53
C VAL A 159 27.09 12.73 15.69
N VAL A 160 26.34 13.62 15.07
CA VAL A 160 24.87 13.56 14.99
C VAL A 160 24.50 13.30 13.54
N ASP A 161 23.92 12.13 13.27
CA ASP A 161 23.27 11.85 11.99
C ASP A 161 21.95 12.62 11.93
N LEU A 162 21.83 13.52 10.96
CA LEU A 162 20.71 14.45 10.93
C LEU A 162 19.37 13.77 10.54
N ALA A 163 19.41 12.72 9.74
CA ALA A 163 18.20 11.98 9.40
C ALA A 163 17.70 11.13 10.57
N ALA A 164 18.61 10.45 11.29
CA ALA A 164 18.25 9.75 12.52
C ALA A 164 17.70 10.71 13.58
N ALA A 165 18.36 11.83 13.81
CA ALA A 165 17.90 12.84 14.78
C ALA A 165 16.55 13.47 14.40
N TRP A 166 16.29 13.67 13.11
CA TRP A 166 14.98 14.09 12.62
C TRP A 166 13.89 13.04 12.90
N ARG A 167 14.18 11.77 12.60
CA ARG A 167 13.26 10.67 12.86
C ARG A 167 12.96 10.50 14.35
N ASP A 168 13.98 10.55 15.19
CA ASP A 168 13.83 10.48 16.67
C ASP A 168 12.94 11.61 17.20
N TRP A 169 13.03 12.80 16.60
CA TRP A 169 12.21 13.96 16.98
C TRP A 169 10.78 13.88 16.46
N THR A 170 10.60 13.49 15.20
CA THR A 170 9.31 13.67 14.49
C THR A 170 8.56 12.37 14.23
N GLY A 171 9.22 11.21 14.35
CA GLY A 171 8.71 9.90 13.93
C GLY A 171 8.65 9.71 12.41
N LEU A 172 9.07 10.70 11.60
CA LEU A 172 8.91 10.72 10.13
C LEU A 172 10.25 10.60 9.41
N PRO A 173 10.26 10.05 8.18
CA PRO A 173 11.42 10.06 7.28
C PRO A 173 11.85 11.50 6.94
N PHE A 174 13.09 11.65 6.48
CA PHE A 174 13.57 12.92 5.95
C PHE A 174 13.87 12.84 4.45
N VAL A 175 13.29 13.75 3.67
CA VAL A 175 13.53 13.88 2.22
C VAL A 175 14.60 14.95 2.00
N PHE A 176 15.72 14.58 1.39
CA PHE A 176 16.83 15.48 1.08
C PHE A 176 16.70 16.16 -0.26
N ALA A 177 16.34 15.39 -1.30
CA ALA A 177 16.18 15.87 -2.65
C ALA A 177 15.09 15.08 -3.39
N ALA A 178 14.47 15.70 -4.38
CA ALA A 178 13.52 15.04 -5.27
C ALA A 178 13.58 15.67 -6.67
N TRP A 179 13.11 14.94 -7.70
CA TRP A 179 12.90 15.52 -9.00
C TRP A 179 11.80 16.58 -8.92
N GLY A 180 12.15 17.82 -9.19
CA GLY A 180 11.21 18.94 -9.09
C GLY A 180 11.46 20.00 -10.16
N GLY A 181 10.42 20.77 -10.45
CA GLY A 181 10.43 21.85 -11.41
C GLY A 181 9.36 22.88 -11.06
N ARG A 182 9.14 23.88 -11.95
CA ARG A 182 8.04 24.81 -11.78
C ARG A 182 6.70 24.11 -12.00
N ALA A 183 5.69 24.43 -11.19
CA ALA A 183 4.33 24.01 -11.46
C ALA A 183 3.89 24.50 -12.86
N GLY A 184 3.29 23.61 -13.64
CA GLY A 184 2.94 23.90 -15.04
C GLY A 184 4.03 23.56 -16.07
N THR A 185 5.21 23.09 -15.67
CA THR A 185 6.20 22.54 -16.60
C THR A 185 5.59 21.37 -17.38
N ASN A 186 5.58 21.48 -18.70
CA ASN A 186 5.04 20.45 -19.57
C ASN A 186 6.00 19.27 -19.71
N LEU A 187 5.79 18.23 -18.95
CA LEU A 187 6.61 17.01 -18.95
C LEU A 187 6.33 16.09 -20.14
N LYS A 188 5.34 16.43 -21.00
CA LYS A 188 5.00 15.72 -22.25
C LYS A 188 4.84 14.20 -22.08
N GLY A 189 4.24 13.77 -20.96
CA GLY A 189 4.05 12.36 -20.65
C GLY A 189 5.34 11.58 -20.33
N ARG A 190 6.48 12.25 -20.06
CA ARG A 190 7.80 11.63 -19.87
C ARG A 190 8.14 11.32 -18.39
N MET A 191 7.24 11.54 -17.45
CA MET A 191 7.50 11.21 -16.03
C MET A 191 7.80 9.72 -15.83
N HIS A 192 7.18 8.84 -16.61
CA HIS A 192 7.42 7.40 -16.53
C HIS A 192 8.89 7.03 -16.79
N LEU A 193 9.60 7.78 -17.67
CA LEU A 193 11.02 7.54 -17.94
C LEU A 193 11.91 7.68 -16.70
N LEU A 194 11.56 8.61 -15.80
CA LEU A 194 12.28 8.79 -14.53
C LEU A 194 12.08 7.58 -13.60
N GLY A 195 10.86 7.04 -13.57
CA GLY A 195 10.54 5.83 -12.79
C GLY A 195 11.23 4.58 -13.33
N GLU A 196 11.29 4.43 -14.66
CA GLU A 196 12.00 3.32 -15.30
C GLU A 196 13.51 3.41 -15.09
N ALA A 197 14.09 4.59 -15.25
CA ALA A 197 15.50 4.83 -14.98
C ALA A 197 15.84 4.56 -13.51
N MET A 198 15.02 5.02 -12.57
CA MET A 198 15.19 4.70 -11.14
C MET A 198 15.22 3.19 -10.93
N ARG A 199 14.23 2.43 -11.41
CA ARG A 199 14.20 0.96 -11.24
C ARG A 199 15.47 0.30 -11.77
N LEU A 200 15.97 0.73 -12.95
CA LEU A 200 17.19 0.22 -13.54
C LEU A 200 18.42 0.59 -12.69
N GLY A 201 18.50 1.82 -12.21
CA GLY A 201 19.58 2.29 -11.34
C GLY A 201 19.60 1.56 -9.98
N LEU A 202 18.43 1.30 -9.41
CA LEU A 202 18.32 0.50 -8.17
C LEU A 202 18.81 -0.93 -8.37
N ALA A 203 18.52 -1.54 -9.51
CA ALA A 203 19.07 -2.87 -9.86
C ALA A 203 20.59 -2.87 -10.05
N ARG A 204 21.17 -1.71 -10.41
CA ARG A 204 22.62 -1.53 -10.68
C ARG A 204 23.41 -0.96 -9.50
N ARG A 205 22.83 -0.82 -8.29
CA ARG A 205 23.50 -0.20 -7.13
C ARG A 205 24.88 -0.76 -6.82
N SER A 206 25.05 -2.07 -6.89
CA SER A 206 26.35 -2.73 -6.67
C SER A 206 27.38 -2.40 -7.78
N THR A 207 26.97 -2.20 -9.02
CA THR A 207 27.83 -1.75 -10.12
C THR A 207 28.25 -0.30 -9.95
N ILE A 208 27.30 0.57 -9.59
CA ILE A 208 27.52 1.98 -9.28
C ILE A 208 28.48 2.11 -8.09
N ALA A 209 28.27 1.34 -7.01
CA ALA A 209 29.16 1.29 -5.84
C ALA A 209 30.60 0.87 -6.23
N ALA A 210 30.73 -0.16 -7.06
CA ALA A 210 32.05 -0.63 -7.50
C ALA A 210 32.82 0.42 -8.31
N ALA A 211 32.14 1.15 -9.18
CA ALA A 211 32.74 2.24 -9.98
C ALA A 211 33.24 3.41 -9.12
N HIS A 212 32.68 3.60 -7.91
CA HIS A 212 33.01 4.71 -7.00
C HIS A 212 33.92 4.33 -5.83
N SER A 213 34.22 3.06 -5.65
CA SER A 213 35.08 2.56 -4.54
C SER A 213 36.46 3.24 -4.52
N ALA A 214 37.10 3.35 -5.68
CA ALA A 214 38.42 3.99 -5.79
C ALA A 214 38.39 5.51 -5.45
N ALA A 215 37.31 6.20 -5.83
CA ALA A 215 37.17 7.65 -5.62
C ALA A 215 36.84 8.02 -4.17
N THR A 216 36.15 7.14 -3.44
CA THR A 216 35.72 7.36 -2.05
C THR A 216 36.67 6.76 -1.03
N GLY A 217 37.52 5.83 -1.43
CA GLY A 217 38.37 5.04 -0.53
C GLY A 217 37.61 4.00 0.33
N LEU A 218 36.30 3.81 0.05
CA LEU A 218 35.45 2.85 0.76
C LEU A 218 35.29 1.56 -0.06
N SER A 219 35.04 0.44 0.64
CA SER A 219 34.83 -0.83 -0.04
C SER A 219 33.53 -0.84 -0.85
N ARG A 220 33.49 -1.68 -1.89
CA ARG A 220 32.28 -1.90 -2.69
C ARG A 220 31.09 -2.32 -1.82
N GLU A 221 31.32 -3.19 -0.84
CA GLU A 221 30.28 -3.66 0.09
C GLU A 221 29.73 -2.49 0.91
N ALA A 222 30.58 -1.65 1.48
CA ALA A 222 30.17 -0.50 2.28
C ALA A 222 29.32 0.48 1.45
N LEU A 223 29.75 0.78 0.21
CA LEU A 223 28.99 1.66 -0.69
C LEU A 223 27.69 1.02 -1.20
N THR A 224 27.67 -0.30 -1.40
CA THR A 224 26.43 -1.00 -1.77
C THR A 224 25.43 -0.96 -0.62
N THR A 225 25.86 -1.26 0.61
CA THR A 225 25.03 -1.14 1.83
C THR A 225 24.51 0.26 2.01
N TYR A 226 25.35 1.28 1.80
CA TYR A 226 24.91 2.69 1.85
C TYR A 226 23.76 2.97 0.86
N LEU A 227 23.93 2.59 -0.42
CA LEU A 227 22.93 2.82 -1.46
C LEU A 227 21.66 1.95 -1.31
N THR A 228 21.73 0.85 -0.57
CA THR A 228 20.62 -0.11 -0.42
C THR A 228 19.84 0.13 0.88
N ASP A 229 20.56 0.34 1.99
CA ASP A 229 19.98 0.28 3.33
C ASP A 229 19.82 1.68 3.96
N ARG A 230 20.60 2.68 3.51
CA ARG A 230 20.59 4.02 4.09
C ARG A 230 19.75 5.00 3.29
N ILE A 231 19.64 4.80 1.97
CA ILE A 231 18.91 5.70 1.07
C ILE A 231 17.62 5.05 0.60
N ALA A 232 16.51 5.76 0.78
CA ALA A 232 15.22 5.44 0.18
C ALA A 232 15.03 6.31 -1.07
N TYR A 233 14.76 5.67 -2.21
CA TYR A 233 14.58 6.34 -3.51
C TYR A 233 13.12 6.45 -3.92
N GLU A 234 12.28 5.54 -3.42
CA GLU A 234 10.84 5.55 -3.61
C GLU A 234 10.19 6.35 -2.47
N LEU A 235 9.63 7.51 -2.82
CA LEU A 235 8.96 8.39 -1.86
C LEU A 235 7.49 7.98 -1.69
N GLY A 236 7.13 7.57 -0.49
CA GLY A 236 5.76 7.26 -0.08
C GLY A 236 5.08 8.41 0.67
N GLU A 237 3.93 8.12 1.24
CA GLU A 237 3.13 9.11 1.99
C GLU A 237 3.87 9.67 3.21
N ASP A 238 4.55 8.81 3.99
CA ASP A 238 5.32 9.25 5.15
C ASP A 238 6.49 10.15 4.77
N ASP A 239 7.13 9.90 3.61
CA ASP A 239 8.16 10.78 3.08
C ASP A 239 7.57 12.17 2.75
N HIS A 240 6.38 12.23 2.15
CA HIS A 240 5.67 13.49 1.90
C HIS A 240 5.20 14.17 3.20
N ARG A 241 4.75 13.40 4.20
CA ARG A 241 4.44 13.91 5.55
C ARG A 241 5.69 14.48 6.23
N GLY A 242 6.81 13.78 6.13
CA GLY A 242 8.10 14.24 6.61
C GLY A 242 8.53 15.54 5.94
N LEU A 243 8.36 15.65 4.64
CA LEU A 243 8.65 16.85 3.86
C LEU A 243 7.75 18.03 4.27
N ALA A 244 6.44 17.81 4.40
CA ALA A 244 5.50 18.83 4.86
C ALA A 244 5.83 19.29 6.31
N ARG A 245 6.20 18.34 7.18
CA ARG A 245 6.67 18.66 8.55
C ARG A 245 7.93 19.50 8.52
N PHE A 246 8.89 19.18 7.66
CA PHE A 246 10.14 19.96 7.52
C PHE A 246 9.86 21.40 7.13
N PHE A 247 9.00 21.67 6.15
CA PHE A 247 8.66 23.04 5.76
C PHE A 247 7.95 23.81 6.89
N ARG A 248 7.05 23.17 7.64
CA ARG A 248 6.42 23.81 8.80
C ARG A 248 7.42 24.20 9.89
N GLU A 249 8.30 23.27 10.28
CA GLU A 249 9.34 23.55 11.29
C GLU A 249 10.31 24.63 10.83
N ALA A 250 10.71 24.58 9.56
CA ALA A 250 11.61 25.57 8.97
C ALA A 250 10.96 26.97 8.90
N HIS A 251 9.67 27.05 8.58
CA HIS A 251 8.90 28.29 8.58
C HIS A 251 8.74 28.83 10.00
N ALA A 252 8.33 28.00 10.96
CA ALA A 252 8.21 28.38 12.37
C ALA A 252 9.54 28.87 12.98
N ALA A 253 10.67 28.32 12.51
CA ALA A 253 12.02 28.75 12.88
C ALA A 253 12.51 29.96 12.09
N LYS A 254 11.72 30.51 11.16
CA LYS A 254 12.08 31.64 10.25
C LYS A 254 13.31 31.32 9.37
N LEU A 255 13.48 30.06 8.97
CA LEU A 255 14.57 29.60 8.12
C LEU A 255 14.16 29.49 6.63
N LEU A 256 12.89 29.25 6.37
CA LEU A 256 12.29 29.20 5.03
C LEU A 256 10.95 29.96 5.03
N PRO A 257 10.48 30.46 3.87
CA PRO A 257 9.10 30.94 3.71
C PRO A 257 8.11 29.79 3.91
N ALA A 258 6.83 30.12 4.10
CA ALA A 258 5.77 29.12 4.09
C ALA A 258 5.75 28.44 2.71
N THR A 259 5.75 27.11 2.71
CA THR A 259 5.87 26.32 1.47
C THR A 259 4.96 25.11 1.57
N GLU A 260 4.08 24.95 0.58
CA GLU A 260 3.24 23.78 0.41
C GLU A 260 3.91 22.77 -0.53
N VAL A 261 3.69 21.48 -0.25
CA VAL A 261 4.19 20.41 -1.10
C VAL A 261 3.21 20.22 -2.25
N THR A 262 3.67 20.45 -3.47
CA THR A 262 2.89 20.25 -4.69
C THR A 262 3.50 19.11 -5.50
N LEU A 263 2.68 18.25 -6.09
CA LEU A 263 3.10 17.14 -6.93
C LEU A 263 2.61 17.33 -8.37
N PHE A 264 3.43 16.96 -9.34
CA PHE A 264 2.98 16.85 -10.74
C PHE A 264 1.94 15.72 -10.88
N ALA A 265 0.87 15.97 -11.61
CA ALA A 265 -0.09 14.95 -12.02
C ALA A 265 0.20 14.43 -13.42
N GLU A 266 -0.27 13.24 -13.76
CA GLU A 266 -0.06 12.59 -15.08
C GLU A 266 -0.71 13.34 -16.26
N GLY A 267 -1.29 14.49 -16.10
CA GLY A 267 -1.86 15.33 -17.16
C GLY A 267 -1.16 16.68 -17.31
N GLY A 268 -0.09 16.94 -16.54
CA GLY A 268 0.63 18.23 -16.56
C GLY A 268 0.03 19.29 -15.63
N GLU A 269 -1.05 18.96 -14.91
CA GLU A 269 -1.55 19.78 -13.79
C GLU A 269 -0.81 19.41 -12.51
N SER A 270 -0.70 20.34 -11.57
CA SER A 270 -0.08 20.09 -10.27
C SER A 270 -1.14 19.99 -9.17
N VAL A 271 -0.97 19.05 -8.25
CA VAL A 271 -1.88 18.83 -7.11
C VAL A 271 -1.16 19.16 -5.81
N THR A 272 -1.71 20.08 -5.03
CA THR A 272 -1.19 20.41 -3.71
C THR A 272 -1.56 19.31 -2.72
N VAL A 273 -0.58 18.82 -1.97
CA VAL A 273 -0.81 17.87 -0.87
C VAL A 273 -1.39 18.66 0.30
N PRO A 274 -2.64 18.40 0.75
CA PRO A 274 -3.25 19.18 1.81
C PRO A 274 -2.45 19.12 3.12
N ALA A 275 -2.27 20.25 3.77
CA ALA A 275 -1.62 20.34 5.10
C ALA A 275 -2.40 19.54 6.18
N THR A 276 -3.66 19.23 5.96
CA THR A 276 -4.52 18.41 6.84
C THR A 276 -4.12 16.94 6.95
N LEU A 277 -3.44 16.38 5.95
CA LEU A 277 -2.81 15.04 6.08
C LEU A 277 -1.71 14.98 7.16
N ALA A 278 -1.28 16.13 7.67
CA ALA A 278 -0.30 16.25 8.74
C ALA A 278 -0.93 16.41 10.15
N LEU A 279 -2.25 16.40 10.29
CA LEU A 279 -2.95 16.77 11.54
C LEU A 279 -3.75 15.64 12.20
N THR A 280 -3.60 14.39 11.81
CA THR A 280 -4.03 13.30 12.69
C THR A 280 -2.94 13.05 13.73
N GLU A 281 -2.75 14.02 14.62
CA GLU A 281 -2.10 13.78 15.90
C GLU A 281 -3.11 13.08 16.82
N ALA A 282 -2.71 11.92 17.31
CA ALA A 282 -3.34 11.26 18.42
C ALA A 282 -3.49 12.23 19.61
N SER A 283 -4.71 12.67 19.87
CA SER A 283 -5.08 13.13 21.21
C SER A 283 -5.44 11.88 22.02
N ALA A 284 -4.46 11.32 22.67
CA ALA A 284 -4.67 10.40 23.79
C ALA A 284 -3.75 10.84 24.92
N GLY A 285 -4.41 11.07 26.05
CA GLY A 285 -3.86 11.62 27.26
C GLY A 285 -2.63 10.90 27.81
N GLY A 286 -1.93 11.66 28.61
CA GLY A 286 -0.63 11.33 29.16
C GLY A 286 -0.56 10.05 29.97
N GLU A 287 0.59 9.44 29.88
CA GLU A 287 1.31 8.89 31.03
C GLU A 287 2.80 8.88 30.70
N THR A 288 3.55 9.54 31.56
CA THR A 288 5.01 9.60 31.56
C THR A 288 5.57 8.21 31.83
N ASN A 289 6.38 7.68 30.89
CA ASN A 289 7.41 6.74 31.28
C ASN A 289 8.65 6.83 30.40
N ALA A 290 9.80 6.83 31.05
CA ALA A 290 11.11 6.98 30.48
C ALA A 290 11.40 5.91 29.41
N ALA A 291 11.63 6.33 28.17
CA ALA A 291 11.98 5.43 27.08
C ALA A 291 13.51 5.29 26.97
N ALA A 292 14.01 4.17 27.45
CA ALA A 292 15.21 3.56 26.91
C ALA A 292 14.96 3.25 25.42
N GLY A 293 15.94 3.51 24.55
CA GLY A 293 15.85 3.37 23.10
C GLY A 293 15.26 2.03 22.65
N ARG A 294 14.04 2.04 22.17
CA ARG A 294 13.44 0.86 21.55
C ARG A 294 14.02 0.71 20.14
N ARG A 295 14.87 -0.29 19.95
CA ARG A 295 15.18 -0.83 18.62
C ARG A 295 13.87 -1.23 17.95
N GLU A 296 13.72 -0.96 16.65
CA GLU A 296 12.61 -1.55 15.87
C GLU A 296 12.56 -3.06 16.16
N PRO A 297 11.35 -3.62 16.38
CA PRO A 297 11.22 -5.05 16.63
C PRO A 297 11.88 -5.82 15.49
N SER A 298 12.60 -6.88 15.81
CA SER A 298 13.12 -7.80 14.77
C SER A 298 11.95 -8.42 14.02
N LEU A 299 12.19 -8.89 12.81
CA LEU A 299 11.18 -9.58 12.01
C LEU A 299 10.59 -10.78 12.77
N ASP A 300 11.43 -11.56 13.46
CA ASP A 300 10.99 -12.67 14.32
C ASP A 300 10.05 -12.20 15.44
N THR A 301 10.34 -11.04 16.02
CA THR A 301 9.46 -10.43 17.05
C THR A 301 8.12 -10.03 16.45
N LEU A 302 8.09 -9.47 15.24
CA LEU A 302 6.85 -9.10 14.56
C LEU A 302 6.01 -10.33 14.20
N LEU A 303 6.64 -11.37 13.69
CA LEU A 303 5.98 -12.64 13.36
C LEU A 303 5.42 -13.32 14.61
N ALA A 304 6.19 -13.36 15.72
CA ALA A 304 5.74 -13.90 16.99
C ALA A 304 4.53 -13.11 17.55
N ARG A 305 4.59 -11.78 17.55
CA ARG A 305 3.46 -10.92 17.95
C ARG A 305 2.19 -11.21 17.14
N GLY A 306 2.31 -11.26 15.81
CA GLY A 306 1.18 -11.59 14.94
C GLY A 306 0.63 -13.00 15.20
N ALA A 307 1.49 -13.99 15.44
CA ALA A 307 1.09 -15.35 15.81
C ALA A 307 0.32 -15.41 17.13
N GLU A 308 0.73 -14.61 18.13
CA GLU A 308 0.06 -14.47 19.43
C GLU A 308 -1.22 -13.62 19.36
N GLY A 309 -1.47 -12.96 18.22
CA GLY A 309 -2.66 -12.13 17.98
C GLY A 309 -2.53 -10.71 18.49
N ASP A 310 -1.32 -10.26 18.77
CA ASP A 310 -1.04 -8.87 19.01
C ASP A 310 -1.27 -8.05 17.74
N ARG A 311 -1.85 -6.88 17.90
CA ARG A 311 -2.12 -6.01 16.78
C ARG A 311 -0.84 -5.50 16.11
N LEU A 312 -0.69 -5.82 14.82
CA LEU A 312 0.37 -5.32 13.98
C LEU A 312 -0.02 -3.96 13.38
N SER A 313 0.90 -3.02 13.34
CA SER A 313 0.70 -1.77 12.62
C SER A 313 0.76 -1.99 11.10
N ALA A 314 0.29 -1.01 10.31
CA ALA A 314 0.46 -1.07 8.85
C ALA A 314 1.94 -1.15 8.45
N HIS A 315 2.82 -0.45 9.16
CA HIS A 315 4.27 -0.53 8.95
C HIS A 315 4.83 -1.93 9.25
N ASP A 316 4.39 -2.57 10.35
CA ASP A 316 4.79 -3.95 10.66
C ASP A 316 4.35 -4.91 9.55
N GLY A 317 3.11 -4.75 9.04
CA GLY A 317 2.59 -5.54 7.93
C GLY A 317 3.38 -5.37 6.62
N GLU A 318 3.76 -4.15 6.28
CA GLU A 318 4.62 -3.87 5.12
C GLU A 318 5.99 -4.55 5.26
N ARG A 319 6.62 -4.45 6.43
CA ARG A 319 7.90 -5.10 6.71
C ARG A 319 7.80 -6.61 6.62
N ILE A 320 6.79 -7.21 7.23
CA ILE A 320 6.53 -8.65 7.15
C ILE A 320 6.36 -9.09 5.69
N LEU A 321 5.55 -8.37 4.90
CA LEU A 321 5.32 -8.72 3.50
C LEU A 321 6.57 -8.58 2.64
N ALA A 322 7.45 -7.63 2.92
CA ALA A 322 8.67 -7.39 2.17
C ALA A 322 9.83 -8.31 2.58
N GLU A 323 10.03 -8.50 3.89
CA GLU A 323 11.27 -9.05 4.45
C GLU A 323 11.16 -10.51 4.91
N ALA A 324 9.97 -10.96 5.39
CA ALA A 324 9.81 -12.30 5.94
C ALA A 324 10.08 -13.38 4.89
N SER A 325 10.74 -14.47 5.27
CA SER A 325 10.77 -15.65 4.43
C SER A 325 9.34 -16.23 4.28
N LEU A 326 9.08 -16.92 3.16
CA LEU A 326 7.78 -17.55 2.95
C LEU A 326 7.43 -18.54 4.07
N PHE A 327 8.41 -19.30 4.52
CA PHE A 327 8.23 -20.36 5.53
C PHE A 327 7.98 -19.78 6.92
N ASP A 328 8.76 -18.77 7.34
CA ASP A 328 8.59 -18.15 8.66
C ASP A 328 7.23 -17.44 8.74
N LEU A 329 6.83 -16.76 7.65
CA LEU A 329 5.53 -16.13 7.55
C LEU A 329 4.38 -17.16 7.59
N GLY A 330 4.52 -18.29 6.88
CA GLY A 330 3.57 -19.40 6.91
C GLY A 330 3.44 -20.02 8.31
N LEU A 331 4.56 -20.28 8.99
CA LEU A 331 4.59 -20.82 10.35
C LEU A 331 3.89 -19.88 11.35
N ALA A 332 4.14 -18.57 11.28
CA ALA A 332 3.49 -17.57 12.12
C ALA A 332 1.96 -17.52 11.87
N ALA A 333 1.56 -17.57 10.60
CA ALA A 333 0.15 -17.57 10.22
C ALA A 333 -0.57 -18.87 10.63
N ASP A 334 0.07 -20.04 10.51
CA ASP A 334 -0.50 -21.31 10.99
C ASP A 334 -0.62 -21.33 12.54
N ALA A 335 0.34 -20.72 13.24
CA ALA A 335 0.25 -20.55 14.70
C ALA A 335 -0.93 -19.65 15.09
N ALA A 336 -1.13 -18.51 14.41
CA ALA A 336 -2.28 -17.63 14.61
C ALA A 336 -3.61 -18.35 14.32
N ARG A 337 -3.68 -19.13 13.21
CA ARG A 337 -4.83 -19.98 12.89
C ARG A 337 -5.10 -20.99 14.03
N LYS A 338 -4.08 -21.73 14.45
CA LYS A 338 -4.19 -22.75 15.53
C LYS A 338 -4.67 -22.13 16.85
N ARG A 339 -4.25 -20.90 17.16
CA ARG A 339 -4.72 -20.20 18.35
C ARG A 339 -6.21 -19.85 18.27
N LYS A 340 -6.70 -19.40 17.10
CA LYS A 340 -8.12 -19.09 16.85
C LYS A 340 -8.98 -20.38 16.73
N HIS A 341 -8.45 -21.42 16.10
CA HIS A 341 -9.13 -22.68 15.79
C HIS A 341 -8.32 -23.86 16.34
N PRO A 342 -8.29 -24.04 17.70
CA PRO A 342 -7.47 -25.06 18.35
C PRO A 342 -7.99 -26.49 18.14
N ASP A 343 -9.24 -26.63 17.71
CA ASP A 343 -9.90 -27.90 17.39
C ASP A 343 -9.32 -28.59 16.15
N GLY A 344 -8.54 -27.88 15.33
CA GLY A 344 -7.96 -28.42 14.10
C GLY A 344 -8.98 -28.71 13.02
N VAL A 345 -10.13 -28.03 13.04
CA VAL A 345 -11.17 -28.11 12.04
C VAL A 345 -10.91 -27.08 10.93
N VAL A 346 -11.14 -27.49 9.69
CA VAL A 346 -11.22 -26.63 8.53
C VAL A 346 -12.61 -26.75 7.93
N THR A 347 -13.25 -25.60 7.76
CA THR A 347 -14.62 -25.55 7.24
C THR A 347 -14.66 -25.47 5.71
N TYR A 348 -15.80 -25.83 5.11
CA TYR A 348 -16.11 -25.58 3.71
C TYR A 348 -17.63 -25.45 3.53
N ILE A 349 -18.06 -24.85 2.42
CA ILE A 349 -19.47 -24.66 2.13
C ILE A 349 -19.88 -25.31 0.81
N VAL A 350 -21.10 -25.85 0.78
CA VAL A 350 -21.75 -26.29 -0.46
C VAL A 350 -22.73 -25.21 -0.88
N ASP A 351 -22.33 -24.39 -1.82
CA ASP A 351 -23.16 -23.32 -2.39
C ASP A 351 -22.86 -23.14 -3.88
N ARG A 352 -23.56 -22.24 -4.52
CA ARG A 352 -23.38 -21.89 -5.93
C ARG A 352 -23.31 -20.40 -6.10
N ASN A 353 -22.34 -19.94 -6.90
CA ASN A 353 -22.33 -18.57 -7.41
C ASN A 353 -23.33 -18.45 -8.58
N VAL A 354 -24.36 -17.65 -8.42
CA VAL A 354 -25.40 -17.42 -9.43
C VAL A 354 -25.30 -15.98 -9.91
N ASN A 355 -24.84 -15.81 -11.14
CA ASN A 355 -24.78 -14.51 -11.79
C ASN A 355 -26.09 -14.28 -12.56
N TYR A 356 -27.03 -13.56 -11.95
CA TYR A 356 -28.37 -13.37 -12.50
C TYR A 356 -28.42 -12.45 -13.74
N THR A 357 -27.39 -11.61 -13.95
CA THR A 357 -27.20 -10.77 -15.14
C THR A 357 -25.74 -10.44 -15.36
N ASN A 358 -25.31 -10.33 -16.61
CA ASN A 358 -24.01 -9.79 -17.00
C ASN A 358 -24.10 -8.34 -17.52
N VAL A 359 -25.30 -7.79 -17.64
CA VAL A 359 -25.50 -6.39 -18.06
C VAL A 359 -25.03 -5.46 -16.98
N CYS A 360 -24.10 -4.54 -17.30
CA CYS A 360 -23.49 -3.67 -16.32
C CYS A 360 -23.17 -2.29 -16.90
N THR A 361 -23.54 -1.24 -16.18
CA THR A 361 -23.22 0.14 -16.53
C THR A 361 -21.79 0.53 -16.16
N THR A 362 -21.12 -0.26 -15.30
CA THR A 362 -19.75 -0.03 -14.85
C THR A 362 -18.77 -0.84 -15.68
N SER A 363 -17.96 -0.19 -16.48
CA SER A 363 -16.97 -0.84 -17.34
C SER A 363 -15.63 -1.07 -16.63
N CYS A 364 -15.59 -1.94 -15.61
CA CYS A 364 -14.36 -2.28 -14.91
C CYS A 364 -13.31 -2.85 -15.87
N ARG A 365 -12.07 -2.38 -15.80
CA ARG A 365 -11.01 -2.78 -16.73
C ARG A 365 -10.54 -4.22 -16.54
N PHE A 366 -10.79 -4.79 -15.36
CA PHE A 366 -10.41 -6.15 -14.98
C PHE A 366 -11.54 -7.18 -15.21
N CYS A 367 -12.78 -6.75 -15.52
CA CYS A 367 -13.92 -7.65 -15.64
C CYS A 367 -14.14 -8.06 -17.10
N ALA A 368 -13.92 -9.34 -17.40
CA ALA A 368 -14.22 -9.96 -18.70
C ALA A 368 -15.71 -10.37 -18.83
N PHE A 369 -16.40 -10.51 -17.71
CA PHE A 369 -17.78 -10.98 -17.64
C PHE A 369 -18.83 -9.95 -18.08
N TYR A 370 -18.59 -8.65 -17.83
CA TYR A 370 -19.58 -7.61 -18.07
C TYR A 370 -19.95 -7.45 -19.54
N ARG A 371 -21.22 -7.11 -19.79
CA ARG A 371 -21.72 -6.64 -21.10
C ARG A 371 -22.38 -5.28 -20.94
N PRO A 372 -22.13 -4.31 -21.83
CA PRO A 372 -22.83 -3.02 -21.76
C PRO A 372 -24.32 -3.18 -22.04
N VAL A 373 -25.11 -2.20 -21.59
CA VAL A 373 -26.55 -2.16 -21.82
C VAL A 373 -26.85 -2.26 -23.34
N GLY A 374 -27.78 -3.15 -23.71
CA GLY A 374 -28.16 -3.39 -25.11
C GLY A 374 -27.20 -4.28 -25.89
N HIS A 375 -26.17 -4.84 -25.29
CA HIS A 375 -25.29 -5.80 -25.96
C HIS A 375 -26.02 -7.12 -26.25
N ALA A 376 -25.77 -7.72 -27.42
CA ALA A 376 -26.46 -8.94 -27.86
C ALA A 376 -26.24 -10.15 -26.94
N GLU A 377 -25.12 -10.23 -26.23
CA GLU A 377 -24.81 -11.27 -25.23
C GLU A 377 -25.27 -10.88 -23.82
N GLY A 378 -25.92 -9.70 -23.66
CA GLY A 378 -26.49 -9.31 -22.37
C GLY A 378 -27.67 -10.20 -22.01
N TYR A 379 -27.73 -10.65 -20.74
CA TYR A 379 -28.82 -11.49 -20.27
C TYR A 379 -29.32 -11.09 -18.88
N VAL A 380 -30.55 -11.48 -18.60
CA VAL A 380 -31.11 -11.63 -17.25
C VAL A 380 -31.69 -13.04 -17.18
N LEU A 381 -31.30 -13.83 -16.20
CA LEU A 381 -31.79 -15.20 -16.04
C LEU A 381 -33.30 -15.22 -15.78
N SER A 382 -34.02 -16.10 -16.50
CA SER A 382 -35.44 -16.31 -16.23
C SER A 382 -35.68 -17.08 -14.93
N ARG A 383 -36.91 -17.09 -14.43
CA ARG A 383 -37.29 -17.85 -13.24
C ARG A 383 -37.04 -19.33 -13.39
N GLU A 384 -37.25 -19.89 -14.58
CA GLU A 384 -37.02 -21.29 -14.90
C GLU A 384 -35.53 -21.65 -14.88
N GLN A 385 -34.71 -20.78 -15.46
CA GLN A 385 -33.24 -20.95 -15.42
C GLN A 385 -32.70 -20.86 -13.99
N LEU A 386 -33.20 -19.89 -13.20
CA LEU A 386 -32.85 -19.78 -11.79
C LEU A 386 -33.33 -21.02 -10.99
N ALA A 387 -34.57 -21.47 -11.18
CA ALA A 387 -35.12 -22.66 -10.51
C ALA A 387 -34.25 -23.90 -10.74
N THR A 388 -33.82 -24.12 -11.98
CA THR A 388 -32.93 -25.25 -12.33
C THR A 388 -31.63 -25.17 -11.49
N LYS A 389 -30.97 -24.03 -11.48
CA LYS A 389 -29.74 -23.83 -10.70
C LYS A 389 -29.94 -24.03 -9.19
N LEU A 390 -31.06 -23.55 -8.63
CA LEU A 390 -31.40 -23.68 -7.23
C LEU A 390 -31.71 -25.13 -6.81
N LEU A 391 -32.40 -25.88 -7.68
CA LEU A 391 -32.65 -27.30 -7.47
C LEU A 391 -31.37 -28.15 -7.48
N GLU A 392 -30.42 -27.82 -8.35
CA GLU A 392 -29.12 -28.49 -8.39
C GLU A 392 -28.34 -28.24 -7.06
N VAL A 393 -28.39 -27.01 -6.52
CA VAL A 393 -27.78 -26.70 -5.21
C VAL A 393 -28.41 -27.55 -4.11
N LYS A 394 -29.75 -27.63 -4.07
CA LYS A 394 -30.47 -28.46 -3.06
C LYS A 394 -30.14 -29.95 -3.21
N ALA A 395 -30.09 -30.46 -4.44
CA ALA A 395 -29.75 -31.84 -4.71
C ALA A 395 -28.34 -32.22 -4.21
N ALA A 396 -27.38 -31.27 -4.25
CA ALA A 396 -26.04 -31.44 -3.70
C ALA A 396 -25.95 -31.17 -2.18
N GLY A 397 -27.09 -30.94 -1.51
CA GLY A 397 -27.16 -30.64 -0.09
C GLY A 397 -26.68 -29.21 0.27
N GLY A 398 -26.68 -28.29 -0.72
CA GLY A 398 -26.37 -26.90 -0.47
C GLY A 398 -27.44 -26.17 0.33
N VAL A 399 -27.02 -25.21 1.12
CA VAL A 399 -27.88 -24.49 2.07
C VAL A 399 -28.07 -23.02 1.73
N GLN A 400 -27.30 -22.51 0.77
CA GLN A 400 -27.33 -21.11 0.34
C GLN A 400 -26.89 -20.96 -1.11
N ILE A 401 -27.03 -19.74 -1.64
CA ILE A 401 -26.43 -19.30 -2.88
C ILE A 401 -25.65 -18.00 -2.66
N LEU A 402 -24.58 -17.81 -3.43
CA LEU A 402 -23.94 -16.52 -3.65
C LEU A 402 -24.60 -15.90 -4.90
N LEU A 403 -25.35 -14.83 -4.75
CA LEU A 403 -26.13 -14.23 -5.83
C LEU A 403 -25.63 -12.82 -6.14
N GLN A 404 -24.89 -12.66 -7.23
CA GLN A 404 -24.31 -11.39 -7.68
C GLN A 404 -24.51 -11.19 -9.19
N GLY A 405 -24.54 -9.93 -9.63
CA GLY A 405 -24.68 -9.62 -11.05
C GLY A 405 -24.02 -8.30 -11.46
N GLY A 406 -24.24 -7.93 -12.71
CA GLY A 406 -23.87 -6.60 -13.20
C GLY A 406 -24.83 -5.52 -12.70
N LEU A 407 -24.40 -4.26 -12.75
CA LEU A 407 -25.23 -3.09 -12.43
C LEU A 407 -26.21 -2.83 -13.59
N ASN A 408 -27.29 -3.59 -13.62
CA ASN A 408 -28.30 -3.51 -14.68
C ASN A 408 -29.34 -2.43 -14.35
N PRO A 409 -29.46 -1.36 -15.17
CA PRO A 409 -30.37 -0.25 -14.88
C PRO A 409 -31.86 -0.60 -15.03
N ASP A 410 -32.18 -1.72 -15.69
CA ASP A 410 -33.55 -2.17 -15.89
C ASP A 410 -34.08 -2.99 -14.69
N LEU A 411 -33.20 -3.44 -13.79
CA LEU A 411 -33.57 -4.21 -12.61
C LEU A 411 -33.74 -3.28 -11.40
N ARG A 412 -35.01 -2.93 -11.11
CA ARG A 412 -35.39 -2.08 -9.98
C ARG A 412 -35.50 -2.89 -8.69
N ILE A 413 -35.47 -2.24 -7.54
CA ILE A 413 -35.49 -2.89 -6.23
C ILE A 413 -36.64 -3.90 -6.06
N GLY A 414 -37.82 -3.61 -6.61
CA GLY A 414 -38.99 -4.51 -6.59
C GLY A 414 -38.68 -5.87 -7.23
N TRP A 415 -37.87 -5.91 -8.30
CA TRP A 415 -37.44 -7.17 -8.93
C TRP A 415 -36.63 -8.05 -7.96
N TYR A 416 -35.71 -7.44 -7.20
CA TYR A 416 -34.92 -8.14 -6.20
C TYR A 416 -35.76 -8.62 -5.02
N GLU A 417 -36.68 -7.78 -4.53
CA GLU A 417 -37.59 -8.17 -3.46
C GLU A 417 -38.44 -9.38 -3.83
N ASP A 418 -39.00 -9.39 -5.05
CA ASP A 418 -39.79 -10.51 -5.57
C ASP A 418 -38.93 -11.76 -5.79
N LEU A 419 -37.70 -11.59 -6.28
CA LEU A 419 -36.75 -12.69 -6.43
C LEU A 419 -36.39 -13.31 -5.08
N PHE A 420 -36.08 -12.51 -4.07
CA PHE A 420 -35.65 -12.98 -2.74
C PHE A 420 -36.80 -13.69 -2.03
N ARG A 421 -38.00 -13.10 -2.01
CA ARG A 421 -39.19 -13.75 -1.43
C ARG A 421 -39.46 -15.10 -2.09
N TRP A 422 -39.39 -15.17 -3.41
CA TRP A 422 -39.59 -16.40 -4.16
C TRP A 422 -38.53 -17.47 -3.82
N ILE A 423 -37.24 -17.12 -3.75
CA ILE A 423 -36.20 -18.07 -3.38
C ILE A 423 -36.41 -18.59 -1.93
N LYS A 424 -36.79 -17.71 -1.03
CA LYS A 424 -37.06 -18.09 0.36
C LYS A 424 -38.28 -19.01 0.47
N SER A 425 -39.38 -18.73 -0.22
CA SER A 425 -40.61 -19.52 -0.16
C SER A 425 -40.48 -20.89 -0.81
N GLU A 426 -39.89 -20.98 -2.01
CA GLU A 426 -39.88 -22.21 -2.80
C GLU A 426 -38.67 -23.11 -2.50
N PHE A 427 -37.51 -22.51 -2.16
CA PHE A 427 -36.26 -23.27 -2.03
C PHE A 427 -35.71 -23.29 -0.61
N SER A 428 -36.10 -22.37 0.25
CA SER A 428 -35.59 -22.23 1.62
C SER A 428 -34.06 -22.13 1.71
N LEU A 429 -33.42 -21.49 0.68
CA LEU A 429 -31.98 -21.29 0.63
C LEU A 429 -31.58 -19.97 1.29
N GLY A 430 -30.41 -19.95 1.90
CA GLY A 430 -29.76 -18.72 2.36
C GLY A 430 -29.37 -17.82 1.18
N LEU A 431 -29.56 -16.50 1.35
CA LEU A 431 -29.23 -15.49 0.37
C LEU A 431 -28.01 -14.69 0.84
N HIS A 432 -26.82 -15.09 0.35
CA HIS A 432 -25.61 -14.28 0.40
C HIS A 432 -25.54 -13.48 -0.89
N ALA A 433 -26.07 -12.25 -0.90
CA ALA A 433 -26.42 -11.62 -2.16
C ALA A 433 -26.06 -10.13 -2.20
N LEU A 434 -25.85 -9.64 -3.41
CA LEU A 434 -25.55 -8.26 -3.79
C LEU A 434 -24.26 -7.71 -3.17
N SER A 435 -23.37 -7.23 -4.01
CA SER A 435 -22.20 -6.48 -3.54
C SER A 435 -22.58 -5.06 -3.09
N PRO A 436 -21.73 -4.36 -2.32
CA PRO A 436 -21.91 -2.94 -2.02
C PRO A 436 -22.14 -2.08 -3.27
N GLU A 437 -21.51 -2.40 -4.38
CA GLU A 437 -21.72 -1.71 -5.66
C GLU A 437 -23.17 -1.84 -6.17
N GLU A 438 -23.73 -3.06 -6.08
CA GLU A 438 -25.11 -3.33 -6.48
C GLU A 438 -26.12 -2.60 -5.55
N ILE A 439 -25.83 -2.57 -4.25
CA ILE A 439 -26.65 -1.86 -3.25
C ILE A 439 -26.61 -0.35 -3.50
N LEU A 440 -25.44 0.22 -3.76
CA LEU A 440 -25.29 1.64 -4.12
C LEU A 440 -25.97 1.97 -5.45
N HIS A 441 -25.90 1.05 -6.42
CA HIS A 441 -26.60 1.22 -7.70
C HIS A 441 -28.12 1.28 -7.49
N LEU A 442 -28.68 0.39 -6.69
CA LEU A 442 -30.10 0.42 -6.34
C LEU A 442 -30.50 1.69 -5.58
N ALA A 443 -29.68 2.13 -4.63
CA ALA A 443 -29.91 3.38 -3.91
C ALA A 443 -30.03 4.58 -4.87
N ARG A 444 -29.14 4.66 -5.85
CA ARG A 444 -29.16 5.70 -6.89
C ARG A 444 -30.36 5.57 -7.85
N LEU A 445 -30.71 4.35 -8.25
CA LEU A 445 -31.84 4.10 -9.16
C LEU A 445 -33.18 4.46 -8.53
N GLU A 446 -33.33 4.20 -7.23
CA GLU A 446 -34.60 4.36 -6.51
C GLU A 446 -34.72 5.70 -5.78
N ASP A 447 -33.65 6.52 -5.78
CA ASP A 447 -33.54 7.74 -4.96
C ASP A 447 -33.78 7.45 -3.46
N LEU A 448 -33.18 6.35 -2.98
CA LEU A 448 -33.26 5.88 -1.61
C LEU A 448 -31.91 5.97 -0.91
N SER A 449 -31.92 6.03 0.43
CA SER A 449 -30.70 5.83 1.20
C SER A 449 -30.22 4.38 1.11
N VAL A 450 -28.92 4.15 1.26
CA VAL A 450 -28.32 2.80 1.34
C VAL A 450 -29.02 1.98 2.42
N ARG A 451 -29.27 2.58 3.58
CA ARG A 451 -29.95 1.95 4.69
C ARG A 451 -31.36 1.50 4.35
N ASP A 452 -32.14 2.32 3.63
CA ASP A 452 -33.50 1.95 3.22
C ASP A 452 -33.50 0.79 2.21
N VAL A 453 -32.55 0.79 1.27
CA VAL A 453 -32.35 -0.35 0.34
C VAL A 453 -32.06 -1.62 1.12
N LEU A 454 -31.11 -1.58 2.07
CA LEU A 454 -30.74 -2.75 2.89
C LEU A 454 -31.92 -3.24 3.74
N VAL A 455 -32.69 -2.34 4.35
CA VAL A 455 -33.89 -2.70 5.14
C VAL A 455 -34.91 -3.43 4.26
N ARG A 456 -35.23 -2.91 3.07
CA ARG A 456 -36.17 -3.53 2.14
C ARG A 456 -35.70 -4.90 1.67
N LEU A 457 -34.42 -5.03 1.28
CA LEU A 457 -33.85 -6.31 0.84
C LEU A 457 -33.78 -7.33 1.99
N HIS A 458 -33.45 -6.89 3.20
CA HIS A 458 -33.46 -7.77 4.38
C HIS A 458 -34.89 -8.29 4.70
N GLN A 459 -35.90 -7.42 4.64
CA GLN A 459 -37.31 -7.80 4.78
C GLN A 459 -37.79 -8.76 3.69
N ALA A 460 -37.18 -8.68 2.48
CA ALA A 460 -37.45 -9.60 1.38
C ALA A 460 -36.73 -10.94 1.50
N GLY A 461 -35.73 -11.07 2.40
CA GLY A 461 -35.04 -12.34 2.67
C GLY A 461 -33.52 -12.30 2.47
N LEU A 462 -32.89 -11.15 2.27
CA LEU A 462 -31.43 -11.03 2.27
C LEU A 462 -30.86 -11.46 3.65
N ASP A 463 -29.96 -12.44 3.67
CA ASP A 463 -29.36 -12.95 4.91
C ASP A 463 -27.98 -12.35 5.19
N SER A 464 -27.20 -12.05 4.14
CA SER A 464 -25.84 -11.53 4.29
C SER A 464 -25.35 -10.87 2.99
N VAL A 465 -24.33 -10.00 3.10
CA VAL A 465 -23.75 -9.25 1.98
C VAL A 465 -22.34 -9.76 1.68
N PRO A 466 -22.05 -10.23 0.44
CA PRO A 466 -20.69 -10.61 0.06
C PRO A 466 -19.76 -9.40 -0.10
N GLY A 467 -18.48 -9.63 0.15
CA GLY A 467 -17.42 -8.61 0.08
C GLY A 467 -17.03 -8.18 -1.35
N GLY A 468 -17.79 -8.61 -2.35
CA GLY A 468 -17.50 -8.29 -3.75
C GLY A 468 -17.39 -6.77 -3.99
N GLY A 469 -16.63 -6.39 -5.01
CA GLY A 469 -16.42 -4.99 -5.35
C GLY A 469 -15.39 -4.25 -4.48
N ALA A 470 -14.81 -4.90 -3.46
CA ALA A 470 -13.75 -4.29 -2.64
C ALA A 470 -12.46 -4.09 -3.43
N GLU A 471 -12.05 -5.04 -4.21
CA GLU A 471 -10.74 -5.17 -4.88
C GLU A 471 -9.61 -4.72 -3.95
N ILE A 472 -9.11 -3.50 -4.07
CA ILE A 472 -8.25 -2.83 -3.09
C ILE A 472 -8.96 -1.56 -2.58
N LEU A 473 -9.20 -1.44 -1.29
CA LEU A 473 -9.88 -0.29 -0.65
C LEU A 473 -8.93 0.92 -0.50
N VAL A 474 -8.26 1.26 -1.60
CA VAL A 474 -7.45 2.46 -1.78
C VAL A 474 -7.86 3.15 -3.07
N ASP A 475 -8.36 4.38 -2.99
CA ASP A 475 -9.01 5.06 -4.12
C ASP A 475 -8.09 5.29 -5.31
N ARG A 476 -6.77 5.41 -5.11
CA ARG A 476 -5.80 5.45 -6.20
C ARG A 476 -5.91 4.21 -7.09
N VAL A 477 -5.98 3.03 -6.48
CA VAL A 477 -6.11 1.75 -7.20
C VAL A 477 -7.49 1.67 -7.84
N ARG A 478 -8.56 1.92 -7.06
CA ARG A 478 -9.96 1.86 -7.52
C ARG A 478 -10.19 2.71 -8.76
N ARG A 479 -9.76 3.97 -8.75
CA ARG A 479 -9.88 4.87 -9.93
C ARG A 479 -9.14 4.38 -11.17
N LYS A 480 -8.01 3.67 -11.00
CA LYS A 480 -7.25 3.12 -12.14
C LYS A 480 -7.88 1.87 -12.74
N ILE A 481 -8.44 0.98 -11.91
CA ILE A 481 -8.98 -0.30 -12.39
C ILE A 481 -10.47 -0.25 -12.73
N ALA A 482 -11.22 0.65 -12.09
CA ALA A 482 -12.67 0.75 -12.24
C ALA A 482 -13.19 2.16 -11.87
N LYS A 483 -12.93 3.14 -12.72
CA LYS A 483 -13.20 4.58 -12.48
C LYS A 483 -14.64 4.90 -12.06
N ALA A 484 -15.61 4.12 -12.52
CA ALA A 484 -17.04 4.33 -12.25
C ALA A 484 -17.54 3.58 -10.99
N LYS A 485 -16.69 2.82 -10.31
CA LYS A 485 -17.02 2.19 -9.03
C LYS A 485 -17.03 3.19 -7.87
N CYS A 486 -17.68 2.81 -6.79
CA CYS A 486 -17.71 3.55 -5.54
C CYS A 486 -16.30 3.76 -4.97
N THR A 487 -16.14 4.77 -4.14
CA THR A 487 -14.92 4.99 -3.35
C THR A 487 -14.74 3.90 -2.29
N SER A 488 -13.55 3.85 -1.68
CA SER A 488 -13.30 2.93 -0.58
C SER A 488 -14.21 3.21 0.62
N GLU A 489 -14.50 4.48 0.88
CA GLU A 489 -15.38 4.88 2.00
C GLU A 489 -16.84 4.51 1.74
N GLU A 490 -17.38 4.78 0.55
CA GLU A 490 -18.72 4.35 0.18
C GLU A 490 -18.91 2.83 0.32
N TRP A 491 -17.90 2.03 -0.04
CA TRP A 491 -17.92 0.58 0.15
C TRP A 491 -18.00 0.21 1.64
N LEU A 492 -17.17 0.83 2.48
CA LEU A 492 -17.15 0.62 3.93
C LEU A 492 -18.46 1.07 4.58
N ASP A 493 -19.05 2.19 4.13
CA ASP A 493 -20.32 2.69 4.65
C ASP A 493 -21.47 1.73 4.39
N VAL A 494 -21.53 1.11 3.19
CA VAL A 494 -22.54 0.07 2.91
C VAL A 494 -22.40 -1.11 3.87
N MET A 495 -21.17 -1.57 4.13
CA MET A 495 -20.92 -2.66 5.07
C MET A 495 -21.27 -2.27 6.50
N ARG A 496 -20.92 -1.05 6.91
CA ARG A 496 -21.28 -0.50 8.22
C ARG A 496 -22.80 -0.48 8.43
N ASP A 497 -23.55 0.02 7.47
CA ASP A 497 -25.02 0.04 7.51
C ASP A 497 -25.61 -1.37 7.54
N ALA A 498 -25.08 -2.30 6.76
CA ALA A 498 -25.49 -3.70 6.77
C ALA A 498 -25.26 -4.33 8.16
N HIS A 499 -24.08 -4.14 8.76
CA HIS A 499 -23.74 -4.65 10.08
C HIS A 499 -24.64 -4.07 11.17
N HIS A 500 -24.92 -2.77 11.14
CA HIS A 500 -25.85 -2.12 12.09
C HIS A 500 -27.29 -2.61 11.97
N LEU A 501 -27.68 -3.19 10.84
CA LEU A 501 -28.96 -3.87 10.63
C LEU A 501 -28.95 -5.34 11.04
N GLY A 502 -27.82 -5.86 11.55
CA GLY A 502 -27.65 -7.26 11.93
C GLY A 502 -27.34 -8.20 10.78
N LEU A 503 -27.18 -7.68 9.55
CA LEU A 503 -26.68 -8.44 8.42
C LEU A 503 -25.19 -8.71 8.61
N ARG A 504 -24.77 -9.94 8.39
CA ARG A 504 -23.35 -10.29 8.35
C ARG A 504 -22.80 -10.12 6.94
N SER A 505 -21.48 -10.03 6.82
CA SER A 505 -20.81 -9.95 5.52
C SER A 505 -19.50 -10.71 5.50
N SER A 506 -19.00 -10.98 4.28
CA SER A 506 -17.59 -11.32 4.09
C SER A 506 -16.80 -10.08 3.68
N ALA A 507 -15.48 -10.14 3.78
CA ALA A 507 -14.57 -9.16 3.22
C ALA A 507 -13.67 -9.82 2.19
N THR A 508 -13.26 -9.08 1.17
CA THR A 508 -12.46 -9.65 0.07
C THR A 508 -11.37 -8.68 -0.39
N MET A 509 -10.29 -9.22 -0.92
CA MET A 509 -9.22 -8.45 -1.58
C MET A 509 -8.82 -9.10 -2.90
N MET A 510 -8.92 -8.37 -4.01
CA MET A 510 -8.30 -8.75 -5.28
C MET A 510 -7.11 -7.83 -5.55
N TYR A 511 -5.91 -8.39 -5.58
CA TYR A 511 -4.66 -7.67 -5.77
C TYR A 511 -3.92 -8.13 -7.04
N GLY A 512 -2.76 -7.52 -7.33
CA GLY A 512 -1.94 -7.89 -8.50
C GLY A 512 -2.34 -7.15 -9.77
N THR A 513 -2.95 -5.98 -9.64
CA THR A 513 -3.22 -5.06 -10.74
C THR A 513 -2.20 -3.91 -10.76
N VAL A 514 -2.55 -2.76 -10.19
CA VAL A 514 -1.70 -1.57 -10.08
C VAL A 514 -1.39 -1.24 -8.61
N ASP A 515 -1.76 -2.12 -7.72
CA ASP A 515 -1.58 -2.02 -6.28
C ASP A 515 -0.14 -2.30 -5.86
N THR A 516 0.24 -1.72 -4.75
CA THR A 516 1.52 -1.92 -4.07
C THR A 516 1.34 -2.80 -2.82
N ALA A 517 2.43 -3.34 -2.28
CA ALA A 517 2.43 -4.06 -1.01
C ALA A 517 1.79 -3.24 0.13
N ARG A 518 2.13 -1.95 0.21
CA ARG A 518 1.53 -1.01 1.18
C ARG A 518 0.02 -0.90 1.03
N GLU A 519 -0.50 -0.82 -0.19
CA GLU A 519 -1.93 -0.67 -0.43
C GLU A 519 -2.72 -1.93 -0.08
N ARG A 520 -2.11 -3.12 -0.22
CA ARG A 520 -2.68 -4.37 0.32
C ARG A 520 -2.78 -4.33 1.85
N VAL A 521 -1.73 -3.88 2.51
CA VAL A 521 -1.70 -3.70 3.97
C VAL A 521 -2.73 -2.67 4.44
N LEU A 522 -2.84 -1.53 3.75
CA LEU A 522 -3.84 -0.50 4.06
C LEU A 522 -5.27 -1.01 3.87
N HIS A 523 -5.52 -1.85 2.87
CA HIS A 523 -6.80 -2.54 2.69
C HIS A 523 -7.14 -3.40 3.91
N LEU A 524 -6.20 -4.24 4.36
CA LEU A 524 -6.38 -5.08 5.56
C LEU A 524 -6.64 -4.24 6.81
N ALA A 525 -5.93 -3.13 6.98
CA ALA A 525 -6.14 -2.20 8.09
C ALA A 525 -7.56 -1.63 8.09
N LYS A 526 -8.08 -1.17 6.93
CA LYS A 526 -9.46 -0.65 6.83
C LYS A 526 -10.53 -1.69 7.14
N ILE A 527 -10.37 -2.94 6.68
CA ILE A 527 -11.27 -4.04 7.04
C ILE A 527 -11.23 -4.29 8.54
N ARG A 528 -10.03 -4.33 9.13
CA ARG A 528 -9.85 -4.52 10.56
C ARG A 528 -10.50 -3.40 11.39
N ASP A 529 -10.31 -2.14 10.97
CA ASP A 529 -10.87 -0.98 11.67
C ASP A 529 -12.41 -1.01 11.65
N LEU A 530 -13.03 -1.36 10.52
CA LEU A 530 -14.49 -1.54 10.45
C LEU A 530 -14.95 -2.77 11.27
N GLN A 531 -14.16 -3.82 11.33
CA GLN A 531 -14.46 -4.97 12.18
C GLN A 531 -14.40 -4.61 13.68
N ASP A 532 -13.46 -3.76 14.11
CA ASP A 532 -13.44 -3.24 15.48
C ASP A 532 -14.71 -2.43 15.81
N GLU A 533 -15.19 -1.64 14.84
CA GLU A 533 -16.39 -0.84 15.00
C GLU A 533 -17.67 -1.70 15.07
N THR A 534 -17.79 -2.71 14.23
CA THR A 534 -19.08 -3.36 13.97
C THR A 534 -19.14 -4.84 14.32
N GLY A 535 -18.00 -5.55 14.30
CA GLY A 535 -17.95 -7.00 14.46
C GLY A 535 -18.70 -7.80 13.40
N GLY A 536 -19.03 -7.19 12.24
CA GLY A 536 -19.96 -7.75 11.26
C GLY A 536 -19.34 -8.67 10.21
N PHE A 537 -18.03 -8.60 9.97
CA PHE A 537 -17.36 -9.51 9.03
C PHE A 537 -17.23 -10.92 9.64
N THR A 538 -17.71 -11.92 8.91
CA THR A 538 -17.57 -13.33 9.28
C THR A 538 -16.26 -13.91 8.78
N ALA A 539 -15.80 -13.50 7.60
CA ALA A 539 -14.61 -14.05 6.97
C ALA A 539 -13.93 -13.06 6.01
N PHE A 540 -12.67 -13.34 5.73
CA PHE A 540 -11.88 -12.63 4.72
C PHE A 540 -11.32 -13.61 3.68
N PHE A 541 -11.33 -13.20 2.40
CA PHE A 541 -10.76 -13.95 1.27
C PHE A 541 -9.89 -13.04 0.43
N CYS A 542 -8.71 -13.51 0.01
CA CYS A 542 -7.87 -12.78 -0.94
C CYS A 542 -7.51 -13.66 -2.13
N TRP A 543 -7.37 -13.04 -3.29
CA TRP A 543 -6.89 -13.68 -4.52
C TRP A 543 -6.14 -12.69 -5.39
N ASP A 544 -5.29 -13.21 -6.26
CA ASP A 544 -4.63 -12.41 -7.26
C ASP A 544 -5.49 -12.23 -8.52
N PHE A 545 -5.24 -11.14 -9.20
CA PHE A 545 -5.88 -10.81 -10.46
C PHE A 545 -5.54 -11.82 -11.55
N GLN A 546 -6.57 -12.34 -12.24
CA GLN A 546 -6.44 -13.25 -13.36
C GLN A 546 -6.43 -12.44 -14.66
N HIS A 547 -5.37 -12.62 -15.47
CA HIS A 547 -5.15 -11.84 -16.69
C HIS A 547 -5.27 -12.75 -17.92
N GLU A 548 -6.43 -12.73 -18.56
CA GLU A 548 -6.70 -13.42 -19.83
C GLU A 548 -7.49 -12.58 -20.82
N GLU A 549 -7.94 -13.20 -21.94
CA GLU A 549 -8.66 -12.51 -23.00
C GLU A 549 -9.90 -11.74 -22.51
N GLY A 550 -10.09 -10.52 -22.98
CA GLY A 550 -11.20 -9.64 -22.61
C GLY A 550 -10.91 -8.67 -21.45
N VAL A 551 -9.78 -8.81 -20.77
CA VAL A 551 -9.35 -7.92 -19.71
C VAL A 551 -8.56 -6.74 -20.29
N ARG A 552 -8.82 -5.51 -19.80
CA ARG A 552 -8.29 -4.24 -20.36
C ARG A 552 -7.25 -3.57 -19.47
N ILE A 553 -6.63 -4.33 -18.56
CA ILE A 553 -5.55 -3.87 -17.69
C ILE A 553 -4.47 -4.94 -17.65
N ALA A 554 -3.21 -4.53 -17.65
CA ALA A 554 -2.09 -5.46 -17.49
C ALA A 554 -2.05 -6.02 -16.07
N ALA A 555 -1.61 -7.27 -15.93
CA ALA A 555 -1.28 -7.82 -14.63
C ALA A 555 -0.05 -7.09 -14.04
N GLY A 556 -0.13 -6.86 -12.74
CA GLY A 556 1.02 -6.50 -11.91
C GLY A 556 1.70 -7.76 -11.36
N ASP A 557 2.15 -7.69 -10.10
CA ASP A 557 2.73 -8.84 -9.42
C ASP A 557 1.62 -9.84 -9.01
N THR A 558 1.66 -11.05 -9.56
CA THR A 558 0.74 -12.15 -9.28
C THR A 558 1.49 -13.46 -9.09
N GLY A 559 0.80 -14.52 -8.74
CA GLY A 559 1.31 -15.88 -8.67
C GLY A 559 1.34 -16.48 -7.27
N THR A 560 1.54 -17.79 -7.24
CA THR A 560 1.40 -18.65 -6.06
C THR A 560 2.17 -18.17 -4.83
N LEU A 561 3.43 -17.77 -5.01
CA LEU A 561 4.26 -17.34 -3.87
C LEU A 561 3.71 -16.04 -3.25
N LEU A 562 3.30 -15.10 -4.08
CA LEU A 562 2.71 -13.86 -3.61
C LEU A 562 1.34 -14.11 -2.96
N TYR A 563 0.55 -15.04 -3.51
CA TYR A 563 -0.71 -15.45 -2.92
C TYR A 563 -0.50 -16.00 -1.50
N LEU A 564 0.39 -16.98 -1.31
CA LEU A 564 0.65 -17.58 0.00
C LEU A 564 1.19 -16.54 1.00
N ARG A 565 2.03 -15.60 0.57
CA ARG A 565 2.50 -14.49 1.41
C ARG A 565 1.35 -13.56 1.82
N THR A 566 0.49 -13.19 0.87
CA THR A 566 -0.66 -12.30 1.12
C THR A 566 -1.69 -12.99 2.03
N GLN A 567 -1.96 -14.27 1.81
CA GLN A 567 -2.83 -15.11 2.62
C GLN A 567 -2.34 -15.16 4.09
N ALA A 568 -1.07 -15.46 4.29
CA ALA A 568 -0.46 -15.53 5.60
C ALA A 568 -0.45 -14.17 6.31
N LEU A 569 -0.08 -13.09 5.60
CA LEU A 569 -0.14 -11.74 6.15
C LEU A 569 -1.57 -11.35 6.55
N SER A 570 -2.57 -11.72 5.74
CA SER A 570 -3.98 -11.43 6.05
C SER A 570 -4.41 -12.05 7.39
N ARG A 571 -4.00 -13.30 7.68
CA ARG A 571 -4.26 -13.94 8.97
C ARG A 571 -3.61 -13.18 10.14
N LEU A 572 -2.38 -12.69 9.96
CA LEU A 572 -1.67 -11.96 11.01
C LEU A 572 -2.20 -10.55 11.24
N MET A 573 -2.63 -9.86 10.17
CA MET A 573 -3.13 -8.49 10.23
C MET A 573 -4.58 -8.38 10.70
N LEU A 574 -5.40 -9.39 10.40
CA LEU A 574 -6.82 -9.42 10.74
C LEU A 574 -7.04 -10.18 12.07
N ASP A 575 -6.46 -9.65 13.14
CA ASP A 575 -6.53 -10.22 14.49
C ASP A 575 -7.96 -10.37 15.02
N ASN A 576 -8.88 -9.54 14.57
CA ASN A 576 -10.29 -9.47 14.96
C ASN A 576 -11.28 -10.14 13.98
N VAL A 577 -10.81 -10.68 12.82
CA VAL A 577 -11.63 -11.47 11.91
C VAL A 577 -11.41 -12.95 12.20
N ASP A 578 -12.49 -13.71 12.43
CA ASP A 578 -12.36 -15.08 12.88
C ASP A 578 -11.87 -16.01 11.77
N HIS A 579 -12.44 -15.90 10.57
CA HIS A 579 -12.16 -16.83 9.48
C HIS A 579 -11.40 -16.16 8.33
N VAL A 580 -10.41 -16.88 7.80
CA VAL A 580 -9.69 -16.52 6.58
C VAL A 580 -9.72 -17.71 5.64
N GLY A 581 -10.33 -17.53 4.48
CA GLY A 581 -10.56 -18.63 3.55
C GLY A 581 -9.45 -18.76 2.50
N ALA A 582 -9.29 -19.99 2.00
CA ALA A 582 -8.40 -20.30 0.89
C ALA A 582 -9.07 -20.00 -0.45
N SER A 583 -8.30 -19.46 -1.41
CA SER A 583 -8.81 -19.08 -2.75
C SER A 583 -8.40 -20.09 -3.82
N TRP A 584 -8.80 -21.35 -3.63
CA TRP A 584 -8.47 -22.44 -4.57
C TRP A 584 -9.04 -22.24 -5.98
N VAL A 585 -10.13 -21.51 -6.11
CA VAL A 585 -10.79 -21.24 -7.41
C VAL A 585 -9.84 -20.51 -8.38
N THR A 586 -9.00 -19.61 -7.88
CA THR A 586 -8.03 -18.87 -8.69
C THR A 586 -6.65 -19.52 -8.72
N GLN A 587 -6.27 -20.19 -7.63
CA GLN A 587 -4.91 -20.72 -7.45
C GLN A 587 -4.77 -22.20 -7.77
N GLY A 588 -5.87 -22.91 -7.93
CA GLY A 588 -5.91 -24.36 -8.02
C GLY A 588 -6.03 -25.05 -6.66
N PRO A 589 -6.60 -26.28 -6.65
CA PRO A 589 -6.89 -27.01 -5.43
C PRO A 589 -5.66 -27.36 -4.59
N GLU A 590 -4.51 -27.59 -5.22
CA GLU A 590 -3.23 -27.88 -4.56
C GLU A 590 -2.76 -26.68 -3.72
N ILE A 591 -2.84 -25.49 -4.28
CA ILE A 591 -2.46 -24.25 -3.61
C ILE A 591 -3.48 -23.88 -2.53
N GLY A 592 -4.79 -24.14 -2.78
CA GLY A 592 -5.83 -24.05 -1.76
C GLY A 592 -5.53 -24.93 -0.55
N GLN A 593 -5.07 -26.16 -0.78
CA GLN A 593 -4.63 -27.06 0.30
C GLN A 593 -3.41 -26.53 1.04
N MET A 594 -2.42 -25.97 0.34
CA MET A 594 -1.24 -25.33 0.96
C MET A 594 -1.64 -24.13 1.81
N ALA A 595 -2.60 -23.32 1.36
CA ALA A 595 -3.07 -22.14 2.08
C ALA A 595 -3.58 -22.45 3.50
N LEU A 596 -4.05 -23.68 3.77
CA LEU A 596 -4.43 -24.14 5.10
C LEU A 596 -3.25 -24.11 6.09
N ARG A 597 -2.02 -24.24 5.61
CA ARG A 597 -0.78 -24.09 6.39
C ARG A 597 -0.21 -22.67 6.35
N PHE A 598 -0.90 -21.78 5.64
CA PHE A 598 -0.61 -20.35 5.55
C PHE A 598 -1.73 -19.50 6.16
N GLY A 599 -2.38 -20.03 7.21
CA GLY A 599 -3.33 -19.31 8.03
C GLY A 599 -4.80 -19.43 7.63
N ALA A 600 -5.15 -20.15 6.57
CA ALA A 600 -6.54 -20.42 6.24
C ALA A 600 -7.15 -21.49 7.17
N ASP A 601 -8.40 -21.27 7.57
CA ASP A 601 -9.24 -22.19 8.37
C ASP A 601 -10.53 -22.57 7.65
N ASP A 602 -10.71 -22.09 6.44
CA ASP A 602 -11.85 -22.39 5.57
C ASP A 602 -11.36 -22.69 4.15
N PHE A 603 -11.84 -23.76 3.54
CA PHE A 603 -11.48 -24.14 2.17
C PHE A 603 -12.31 -23.40 1.11
N GLY A 604 -13.38 -22.72 1.52
CA GLY A 604 -14.30 -22.02 0.63
C GLY A 604 -15.43 -22.89 0.11
N SER A 605 -15.96 -22.51 -1.04
CA SER A 605 -17.09 -23.18 -1.71
C SER A 605 -16.66 -24.36 -2.56
N VAL A 606 -17.55 -25.32 -2.79
CA VAL A 606 -17.41 -26.35 -3.84
C VAL A 606 -17.46 -25.77 -5.25
N MET A 607 -17.95 -24.58 -5.41
CA MET A 607 -18.02 -23.79 -6.65
C MET A 607 -18.58 -24.59 -7.84
N PHE A 608 -19.89 -24.86 -7.82
CA PHE A 608 -20.60 -25.51 -8.95
C PHE A 608 -20.50 -24.74 -10.25
N GLU A 609 -20.41 -23.42 -10.16
CA GLU A 609 -20.39 -22.51 -11.27
C GLU A 609 -19.65 -21.24 -10.87
N GLU A 610 -18.69 -20.84 -11.68
CA GLU A 610 -17.99 -19.57 -11.53
C GLU A 610 -17.84 -18.92 -12.91
N ASN A 611 -18.67 -17.92 -13.20
CA ASN A 611 -18.73 -17.29 -14.51
C ASN A 611 -17.81 -16.08 -14.62
N VAL A 612 -17.45 -15.44 -13.51
CA VAL A 612 -16.66 -14.21 -13.51
C VAL A 612 -15.19 -14.51 -13.69
N VAL A 613 -14.66 -15.44 -12.89
CA VAL A 613 -13.25 -15.85 -12.94
C VAL A 613 -13.00 -16.79 -14.13
N SER A 614 -13.99 -17.65 -14.48
CA SER A 614 -13.88 -18.51 -15.65
C SER A 614 -13.90 -17.74 -16.97
N SER A 615 -14.57 -16.58 -17.01
CA SER A 615 -14.47 -15.63 -18.15
C SER A 615 -13.06 -15.03 -18.28
N ALA A 616 -12.23 -15.17 -17.26
CA ALA A 616 -10.81 -14.84 -17.25
C ALA A 616 -9.91 -16.09 -17.28
N GLY A 617 -10.44 -17.27 -17.74
CA GLY A 617 -9.68 -18.47 -18.10
C GLY A 617 -9.50 -19.53 -17.01
N THR A 618 -9.94 -19.30 -15.78
CA THR A 618 -9.80 -20.27 -14.68
C THR A 618 -10.90 -21.32 -14.71
N THR A 619 -10.54 -22.62 -14.75
CA THR A 619 -11.50 -23.73 -14.96
C THR A 619 -11.50 -24.76 -13.84
N PHE A 620 -10.99 -24.45 -12.66
CA PHE A 620 -10.97 -25.41 -11.55
C PHE A 620 -12.38 -25.65 -11.00
N CYS A 621 -12.75 -26.92 -10.89
CA CYS A 621 -14.01 -27.37 -10.29
C CYS A 621 -13.75 -28.62 -9.44
N ILE A 622 -14.17 -28.61 -8.18
CA ILE A 622 -14.07 -29.75 -7.28
C ILE A 622 -15.36 -29.94 -6.49
N ASN A 623 -15.65 -31.20 -6.14
CA ASN A 623 -16.81 -31.53 -5.32
C ASN A 623 -16.48 -31.57 -3.81
N ALA A 624 -17.49 -31.80 -2.98
CA ALA A 624 -17.34 -31.87 -1.54
C ALA A 624 -16.35 -32.96 -1.07
N ASP A 625 -16.40 -34.14 -1.68
CA ASP A 625 -15.52 -35.26 -1.34
C ASP A 625 -14.05 -34.93 -1.58
N GLU A 626 -13.77 -34.25 -2.70
CA GLU A 626 -12.41 -33.80 -3.02
C GLU A 626 -11.93 -32.71 -2.04
N ILE A 627 -12.79 -31.77 -1.66
CA ILE A 627 -12.46 -30.77 -0.63
C ILE A 627 -12.12 -31.47 0.69
N GLU A 628 -12.96 -32.37 1.15
CA GLU A 628 -12.73 -33.09 2.41
C GLU A 628 -11.44 -33.92 2.36
N ARG A 629 -11.19 -34.60 1.24
CA ARG A 629 -9.95 -35.37 1.03
C ARG A 629 -8.72 -34.46 1.17
N ARG A 630 -8.75 -33.26 0.57
CA ARG A 630 -7.64 -32.28 0.62
C ARG A 630 -7.45 -31.71 2.01
N ILE A 631 -8.52 -31.38 2.70
CA ILE A 631 -8.48 -30.93 4.10
C ILE A 631 -7.81 -31.99 4.99
N ARG A 632 -8.24 -33.26 4.86
CA ARG A 632 -7.64 -34.38 5.61
C ARG A 632 -6.17 -34.61 5.24
N ALA A 633 -5.83 -34.53 3.96
CA ALA A 633 -4.45 -34.68 3.49
C ALA A 633 -3.53 -33.54 4.00
N ALA A 634 -4.08 -32.37 4.29
CA ALA A 634 -3.38 -31.28 4.96
C ALA A 634 -3.25 -31.48 6.50
N GLY A 635 -3.83 -32.55 7.05
CA GLY A 635 -3.77 -32.89 8.49
C GLY A 635 -4.82 -32.19 9.34
N PHE A 636 -5.97 -31.84 8.77
CA PHE A 636 -7.11 -31.23 9.44
C PHE A 636 -8.37 -32.09 9.36
N ARG A 637 -9.35 -31.81 10.23
CA ARG A 637 -10.68 -32.38 10.13
C ARG A 637 -11.59 -31.48 9.31
N ALA A 638 -12.38 -32.05 8.40
CA ALA A 638 -13.28 -31.32 7.54
C ALA A 638 -14.68 -31.22 8.14
N VAL A 639 -15.30 -30.04 8.06
CA VAL A 639 -16.72 -29.89 8.40
C VAL A 639 -17.41 -28.94 7.43
N ARG A 640 -18.63 -29.29 7.04
CA ARG A 640 -19.50 -28.42 6.26
C ARG A 640 -20.08 -27.33 7.15
N ARG A 641 -20.19 -26.11 6.61
CA ARG A 641 -20.76 -24.95 7.31
C ARG A 641 -21.84 -24.22 6.50
N ASN A 642 -22.57 -23.32 7.18
CA ASN A 642 -23.39 -22.29 6.53
C ASN A 642 -22.63 -20.94 6.42
N VAL A 643 -23.30 -19.88 5.96
CA VAL A 643 -22.71 -18.52 5.82
C VAL A 643 -22.34 -17.88 7.16
N ARG A 644 -22.95 -18.31 8.26
CA ARG A 644 -22.67 -17.83 9.61
C ARG A 644 -21.55 -18.59 10.32
N TYR A 645 -20.94 -19.56 9.60
CA TYR A 645 -19.92 -20.49 10.12
C TYR A 645 -20.47 -21.48 11.17
N ASP A 646 -21.81 -21.68 11.24
CA ASP A 646 -22.37 -22.78 12.02
C ASP A 646 -22.08 -24.12 11.32
N TRP A 647 -21.63 -25.10 12.08
CA TRP A 647 -21.32 -26.43 11.56
C TRP A 647 -22.59 -27.21 11.20
N LEU A 648 -22.57 -27.84 10.02
CA LEU A 648 -23.66 -28.65 9.50
C LEU A 648 -23.32 -30.15 9.57
N GLY A 649 -22.92 -30.62 10.73
CA GLY A 649 -22.53 -32.00 11.01
C GLY A 649 -21.32 -32.09 11.92
N GLU A 650 -20.86 -33.31 12.17
CA GLU A 650 -19.66 -33.58 12.93
C GLU A 650 -18.41 -33.49 12.04
N PRO A 651 -17.27 -32.99 12.56
CA PRO A 651 -16.02 -32.96 11.80
C PRO A 651 -15.51 -34.34 11.44
N ALA A 652 -15.30 -34.60 10.16
CA ALA A 652 -14.86 -35.87 9.61
C ALA A 652 -13.34 -35.97 9.40
#